data_2db46c5d0d4b365b3eeaa7b5716d3728
#
_entry.id   2db46c5d0d4b365b3eeaa7b5716d3728
#
_cell.length_a   1.000
_cell.length_b   1.000
_cell.length_c   1.000
_cell.angle_alpha   90.00
_cell.angle_beta   90.00
_cell.angle_gamma   90.00
#
_symmetry.space_group_name_H-M   'P 1'
#
loop_
_entity.id
_entity.type
_entity.pdbx_description
1 polymer ?
#
loop_
_entity_poly.entity_id
_entity_poly.type
_entity_poly.pdbx_seq_one_letter_code
_entity_poly.pdbx_strand_id
1 'polypeptide(L)'
;MAKLSVNQALSKAKSHEKKGEIEEAQKYYKIVLDIFPKNKRAQLGLIDLKRSNKNFVTTNPPQDIIKQLINLYNQGQFQLVVEHSQKLLKQHPKAFVIWNILGAAHKGLGNTDKASLSFKKTTELNPNFADGYNNLGASLHNQGMLKESMLAYHKAISLRPNYVEAYSNLGVLLQENGKIKEAIESYKKAISINPDYAEAHNNIGNAFRDQAKLTEAIGSYNRAISIKPDYAEAYCHMGIALNDQGKLNESIEAYEKATTYKPSYIEAWTNGAEALEKWNRLTQLEDWLKQAFESFKVIPADILYLQSKLLWRNKEFQKAFDLISTINDEFIAEKRKQDYFNLKAKCFESLKQYANAYKYFSKMNSVTKKTADFTMHNPKAFLKNTKNQLAMIKANPALKFETSTDNKVGTKNIEQTFLVGFPRSGTTLLDTILRSHSAIEVVEEQPAVALANQSILKSGNIASPGQILPSSVFDEAKKAYKKEFYKTIEKPSPEKVYIDKLPLNLLEVPLINALFPEAKFILALRHPFDAILSCWMQNFKLNAAMATMVDLDQIVKLYCLAMETFKTCRIKYKLNVHTIKYEDLLEDIKGESTPLLEFLDLNWEIQMTEYRSTALKRGRINTPSYSQVSQPIYKDAKYRWINYKNYLDKYSDVIEPWIEEFGYEKL
;
A
#
# COMPACT_ATOMS: atom_id res chain seq x y z
N MET A 1 -34.07 66.39 27.89
CA MET A 1 -32.99 65.63 28.58
C MET A 1 -32.62 66.39 29.84
N ALA A 2 -32.73 65.80 31.03
CA ALA A 2 -32.40 66.47 32.28
C ALA A 2 -30.91 66.86 32.27
N LYS A 3 -30.56 68.11 32.54
CA LYS A 3 -29.19 68.63 32.65
C LYS A 3 -28.49 67.91 33.78
N LEU A 4 -27.59 66.97 33.45
CA LEU A 4 -26.70 66.32 34.41
C LEU A 4 -25.88 67.42 35.13
N SER A 5 -25.80 67.38 36.46
CA SER A 5 -24.84 68.20 37.19
C SER A 5 -23.40 67.85 36.86
N VAL A 6 -22.46 68.76 37.00
CA VAL A 6 -20.99 68.50 36.74
C VAL A 6 -20.51 67.31 37.55
N ASN A 7 -20.92 67.18 38.80
CA ASN A 7 -20.52 66.07 39.64
C ASN A 7 -21.09 64.70 39.17
N GLN A 8 -22.30 64.68 38.65
CA GLN A 8 -22.94 63.51 38.09
C GLN A 8 -22.25 63.07 36.79
N ALA A 9 -21.87 64.03 35.91
CA ALA A 9 -21.15 63.76 34.69
C ALA A 9 -19.77 63.25 34.96
N LEU A 10 -19.03 63.81 35.92
CA LEU A 10 -17.71 63.32 36.33
C LEU A 10 -17.76 61.94 37.00
N SER A 11 -18.83 61.69 37.78
CA SER A 11 -19.04 60.36 38.39
C SER A 11 -19.31 59.26 37.32
N LYS A 12 -20.15 59.62 36.32
CA LYS A 12 -20.41 58.71 35.20
C LYS A 12 -19.14 58.46 34.35
N ALA A 13 -18.38 59.52 34.05
CA ALA A 13 -17.12 59.40 33.35
C ALA A 13 -16.17 58.42 34.08
N LYS A 14 -16.00 58.55 35.39
CA LYS A 14 -15.19 57.64 36.21
C LYS A 14 -15.76 56.21 36.29
N SER A 15 -17.06 56.06 36.27
CA SER A 15 -17.71 54.75 36.24
C SER A 15 -17.42 54.02 34.93
N HIS A 16 -17.52 54.69 33.77
CA HIS A 16 -17.20 54.17 32.45
C HIS A 16 -15.71 53.91 32.32
N GLU A 17 -14.84 54.73 32.87
CA GLU A 17 -13.41 54.54 32.95
C GLU A 17 -13.04 53.23 33.68
N LYS A 18 -13.66 52.98 34.83
CA LYS A 18 -13.48 51.74 35.62
C LYS A 18 -13.96 50.47 34.89
N LYS A 19 -14.96 50.62 33.98
CA LYS A 19 -15.50 49.55 33.15
C LYS A 19 -14.71 49.32 31.85
N GLY A 20 -13.73 50.20 31.55
CA GLY A 20 -12.98 50.14 30.29
C GLY A 20 -13.73 50.74 29.10
N GLU A 21 -14.85 51.39 29.32
CA GLU A 21 -15.72 52.02 28.30
C GLU A 21 -15.21 53.42 27.95
N ILE A 22 -14.04 53.47 27.28
CA ILE A 22 -13.22 54.67 27.08
C ILE A 22 -13.94 55.77 26.32
N GLU A 23 -14.70 55.42 25.27
CA GLU A 23 -15.44 56.38 24.43
C GLU A 23 -16.55 57.06 25.19
N GLU A 24 -17.30 56.32 26.00
CA GLU A 24 -18.36 56.90 26.84
C GLU A 24 -17.75 57.73 27.99
N ALA A 25 -16.64 57.31 28.58
CA ALA A 25 -15.94 58.12 29.58
C ALA A 25 -15.44 59.45 28.96
N GLN A 26 -14.87 59.45 27.77
CA GLN A 26 -14.44 60.64 27.04
C GLN A 26 -15.60 61.59 26.75
N LYS A 27 -16.76 61.08 26.37
CA LYS A 27 -17.95 61.86 26.08
C LYS A 27 -18.42 62.63 27.31
N TYR A 28 -18.46 61.98 28.47
CA TYR A 28 -18.86 62.66 29.70
C TYR A 28 -17.84 63.70 30.19
N TYR A 29 -16.53 63.48 30.03
CA TYR A 29 -15.51 64.49 30.33
C TYR A 29 -15.59 65.68 29.38
N LYS A 30 -15.87 65.44 28.06
CA LYS A 30 -16.08 66.55 27.10
C LYS A 30 -17.32 67.40 27.42
N ILE A 31 -18.43 66.75 27.76
CA ILE A 31 -19.66 67.50 28.20
C ILE A 31 -19.35 68.42 29.34
N VAL A 32 -18.52 68.03 30.31
CA VAL A 32 -18.10 68.87 31.41
C VAL A 32 -17.24 70.06 30.95
N LEU A 33 -16.32 69.81 30.01
CA LEU A 33 -15.39 70.83 29.49
C LEU A 33 -16.10 71.83 28.53
N ASP A 34 -17.10 71.37 27.81
CA ASP A 34 -17.93 72.27 26.94
C ASP A 34 -18.64 73.32 27.76
N ILE A 35 -19.04 72.97 29.00
CA ILE A 35 -19.74 73.93 29.89
C ILE A 35 -18.75 74.65 30.81
N PHE A 36 -17.70 73.97 31.26
CA PHE A 36 -16.67 74.49 32.19
C PHE A 36 -15.27 74.17 31.66
N PRO A 37 -14.73 74.94 30.72
CA PRO A 37 -13.43 74.63 30.05
C PRO A 37 -12.22 74.52 30.99
N LYS A 38 -12.27 75.18 32.15
CA LYS A 38 -11.18 75.19 33.15
C LYS A 38 -11.37 74.17 34.25
N ASN A 39 -12.29 73.19 34.09
CA ASN A 39 -12.48 72.11 35.10
C ASN A 39 -11.28 71.16 35.12
N LYS A 40 -10.41 71.34 36.13
CA LYS A 40 -9.19 70.52 36.27
C LYS A 40 -9.45 69.04 36.35
N ARG A 41 -10.55 68.55 36.96
CA ARG A 41 -10.86 67.10 37.09
C ARG A 41 -11.23 66.53 35.75
N ALA A 42 -11.98 67.23 34.89
CA ALA A 42 -12.29 66.74 33.54
C ALA A 42 -11.09 66.80 32.61
N GLN A 43 -10.25 67.85 32.72
CA GLN A 43 -8.99 67.93 31.96
C GLN A 43 -8.03 66.79 32.32
N LEU A 44 -7.81 66.53 33.62
CA LEU A 44 -6.95 65.42 34.08
C LEU A 44 -7.54 64.08 33.68
N GLY A 45 -8.85 63.85 33.81
CA GLY A 45 -9.48 62.63 33.37
C GLY A 45 -9.32 62.34 31.86
N LEU A 46 -9.40 63.36 31.00
CA LEU A 46 -9.12 63.22 29.57
C LEU A 46 -7.63 62.98 29.27
N ILE A 47 -6.71 63.57 30.04
CA ILE A 47 -5.29 63.33 29.92
C ILE A 47 -4.96 61.90 30.36
N ASP A 48 -5.52 61.43 31.47
CA ASP A 48 -5.31 60.07 31.97
C ASP A 48 -5.92 59.03 31.04
N LEU A 49 -7.09 59.27 30.47
CA LEU A 49 -7.66 58.43 29.40
C LEU A 49 -6.79 58.42 28.14
N LYS A 50 -6.19 59.54 27.74
CA LYS A 50 -5.22 59.61 26.63
C LYS A 50 -3.92 58.91 26.95
N ARG A 51 -3.46 58.94 28.19
CA ARG A 51 -2.27 58.20 28.68
C ARG A 51 -2.56 56.70 28.77
N SER A 52 -3.71 56.30 29.30
CA SER A 52 -4.19 54.92 29.30
C SER A 52 -4.35 54.35 27.89
N ASN A 53 -4.85 55.19 26.95
CA ASN A 53 -4.97 54.80 25.54
C ASN A 53 -3.61 54.71 24.81
N LYS A 54 -2.56 55.41 25.24
CA LYS A 54 -1.18 55.21 24.75
C LYS A 54 -0.54 53.95 25.27
N ASN A 55 -1.00 53.38 26.39
CA ASN A 55 -0.58 52.11 26.95
C ASN A 55 -1.50 50.95 26.58
N PHE A 56 -2.63 51.16 25.91
CA PHE A 56 -3.37 50.14 25.20
C PHE A 56 -2.63 49.85 23.91
N VAL A 57 -1.62 48.99 23.97
CA VAL A 57 -1.21 48.20 22.83
C VAL A 57 -2.48 47.50 22.38
N THR A 58 -3.12 48.00 21.32
CA THR A 58 -4.27 47.33 20.73
C THR A 58 -3.88 45.92 20.49
N THR A 59 -4.56 44.96 21.16
CA THR A 59 -4.20 43.52 21.11
C THR A 59 -4.25 43.01 19.67
N ASN A 60 -4.96 43.69 18.79
CA ASN A 60 -5.05 43.40 17.35
C ASN A 60 -4.73 44.65 16.52
N PRO A 61 -4.03 44.50 15.39
CA PRO A 61 -3.83 45.58 14.42
C PRO A 61 -5.14 45.94 13.71
N PRO A 62 -5.20 47.09 13.01
CA PRO A 62 -6.37 47.49 12.21
C PRO A 62 -6.79 46.40 11.23
N GLN A 63 -8.12 46.23 11.07
CA GLN A 63 -8.65 45.16 10.19
C GLN A 63 -8.15 45.23 8.74
N ASP A 64 -7.88 46.46 8.23
CA ASP A 64 -7.38 46.64 6.87
C ASP A 64 -6.00 46.05 6.66
N ILE A 65 -5.14 46.09 7.69
CA ILE A 65 -3.81 45.42 7.64
C ILE A 65 -3.97 43.91 7.62
N ILE A 66 -4.87 43.34 8.40
CA ILE A 66 -5.18 41.91 8.39
C ILE A 66 -5.70 41.48 7.00
N LYS A 67 -6.60 42.25 6.38
CA LYS A 67 -7.10 42.02 5.03
C LYS A 67 -5.96 42.03 3.99
N GLN A 68 -5.03 42.99 4.10
CA GLN A 68 -3.86 43.02 3.21
C GLN A 68 -3.00 41.79 3.34
N LEU A 69 -2.72 41.28 4.56
CA LEU A 69 -1.97 40.07 4.77
C LEU A 69 -2.68 38.85 4.16
N ILE A 70 -4.02 38.77 4.33
CA ILE A 70 -4.84 37.70 3.75
C ILE A 70 -4.79 37.78 2.21
N ASN A 71 -4.86 38.96 1.61
CA ASN A 71 -4.73 39.12 0.17
C ASN A 71 -3.37 38.69 -0.37
N LEU A 72 -2.29 39.05 0.30
CA LEU A 72 -0.94 38.57 -0.05
C LEU A 72 -0.83 37.05 0.06
N TYR A 73 -1.42 36.46 1.10
CA TYR A 73 -1.49 35.03 1.29
C TYR A 73 -2.24 34.32 0.14
N ASN A 74 -3.42 34.85 -0.23
CA ASN A 74 -4.24 34.32 -1.33
C ASN A 74 -3.55 34.43 -2.71
N GLN A 75 -2.65 35.41 -2.87
CA GLN A 75 -1.80 35.56 -4.06
C GLN A 75 -0.56 34.65 -4.04
N GLY A 76 -0.39 33.80 -3.02
CA GLY A 76 0.77 32.92 -2.88
C GLY A 76 2.07 33.62 -2.48
N GLN A 77 2.02 34.91 -2.11
CA GLN A 77 3.19 35.72 -1.73
C GLN A 77 3.61 35.44 -0.28
N PHE A 78 3.81 34.18 0.06
CA PHE A 78 4.03 33.72 1.44
C PHE A 78 5.23 34.35 2.11
N GLN A 79 6.33 34.60 1.38
CA GLN A 79 7.52 35.24 1.93
C GLN A 79 7.23 36.68 2.40
N LEU A 80 6.47 37.45 1.62
CA LEU A 80 6.05 38.79 1.99
C LEU A 80 5.12 38.78 3.20
N VAL A 81 4.21 37.79 3.26
CA VAL A 81 3.35 37.61 4.45
C VAL A 81 4.18 37.39 5.70
N VAL A 82 5.22 36.56 5.63
CA VAL A 82 6.13 36.31 6.77
C VAL A 82 6.81 37.62 7.21
N GLU A 83 7.39 38.36 6.28
CA GLU A 83 8.12 39.62 6.60
C GLU A 83 7.19 40.67 7.22
N HIS A 84 6.01 40.89 6.64
CA HIS A 84 5.03 41.84 7.16
C HIS A 84 4.46 41.39 8.51
N SER A 85 4.14 40.12 8.66
CA SER A 85 3.65 39.56 9.94
C SER A 85 4.68 39.73 11.05
N GLN A 86 5.97 39.46 10.79
CA GLN A 86 7.05 39.64 11.77
C GLN A 86 7.23 41.11 12.20
N LYS A 87 7.10 42.07 11.27
CA LYS A 87 7.14 43.51 11.60
C LYS A 87 5.97 43.89 12.48
N LEU A 88 4.76 43.41 12.15
CA LEU A 88 3.54 43.70 12.92
C LEU A 88 3.56 43.06 14.31
N LEU A 89 4.12 41.87 14.46
CA LEU A 89 4.23 41.19 15.75
C LEU A 89 5.22 41.88 16.70
N LYS A 90 6.17 42.68 16.20
CA LYS A 90 6.99 43.56 17.05
C LYS A 90 6.14 44.65 17.71
N GLN A 91 5.08 45.14 17.03
CA GLN A 91 4.17 46.15 17.52
C GLN A 91 3.00 45.56 18.26
N HIS A 92 2.50 44.39 17.83
CA HIS A 92 1.33 43.70 18.33
C HIS A 92 1.65 42.24 18.73
N PRO A 93 2.50 41.98 19.71
CA PRO A 93 3.01 40.62 20.04
C PRO A 93 1.91 39.64 20.49
N LYS A 94 0.76 40.18 20.96
CA LYS A 94 -0.40 39.40 21.40
C LYS A 94 -1.48 39.22 20.35
N ALA A 95 -1.25 39.64 19.10
CA ALA A 95 -2.21 39.51 18.00
C ALA A 95 -2.24 38.06 17.47
N PHE A 96 -3.06 37.20 18.09
CA PHE A 96 -3.17 35.78 17.75
C PHE A 96 -3.54 35.56 16.27
N VAL A 97 -4.32 36.47 15.65
CA VAL A 97 -4.67 36.39 14.23
C VAL A 97 -3.43 36.49 13.33
N ILE A 98 -2.49 37.39 13.66
CA ILE A 98 -1.23 37.51 12.89
C ILE A 98 -0.35 36.27 13.08
N TRP A 99 -0.28 35.72 14.31
CA TRP A 99 0.41 34.45 14.54
C TRP A 99 -0.19 33.32 13.72
N ASN A 100 -1.52 33.28 13.58
CA ASN A 100 -2.19 32.29 12.75
C ASN A 100 -1.87 32.47 11.25
N ILE A 101 -1.90 33.71 10.74
CA ILE A 101 -1.53 34.01 9.34
C ILE A 101 -0.06 33.70 9.08
N LEU A 102 0.84 34.03 10.01
CA LEU A 102 2.28 33.70 9.93
C LEU A 102 2.48 32.18 9.89
N GLY A 103 1.75 31.42 10.72
CA GLY A 103 1.78 29.96 10.69
C GLY A 103 1.33 29.40 9.35
N ALA A 104 0.25 29.93 8.77
CA ALA A 104 -0.24 29.54 7.46
C ALA A 104 0.78 29.86 6.34
N ALA A 105 1.44 31.04 6.39
CA ALA A 105 2.47 31.41 5.43
C ALA A 105 3.72 30.50 5.55
N HIS A 106 4.17 30.17 6.76
CA HIS A 106 5.24 29.20 6.96
C HIS A 106 4.88 27.82 6.44
N LYS A 107 3.62 27.36 6.60
CA LYS A 107 3.12 26.12 6.01
C LYS A 107 3.19 26.18 4.48
N GLY A 108 2.78 27.30 3.86
CA GLY A 108 2.86 27.50 2.42
C GLY A 108 4.30 27.48 1.86
N LEU A 109 5.29 27.87 2.67
CA LEU A 109 6.73 27.80 2.36
C LEU A 109 7.37 26.43 2.71
N GLY A 110 6.62 25.46 3.20
CA GLY A 110 7.17 24.18 3.65
C GLY A 110 7.92 24.20 4.99
N ASN A 111 7.91 25.32 5.70
CA ASN A 111 8.60 25.50 6.99
C ASN A 111 7.75 24.97 8.15
N THR A 112 7.61 23.65 8.25
CA THR A 112 6.67 22.97 9.20
C THR A 112 6.93 23.32 10.66
N ASP A 113 8.20 23.43 11.09
CA ASP A 113 8.55 23.75 12.49
C ASP A 113 8.12 25.18 12.86
N LYS A 114 8.37 26.15 11.99
CA LYS A 114 7.96 27.55 12.23
C LYS A 114 6.45 27.70 12.16
N ALA A 115 5.78 26.91 11.32
CA ALA A 115 4.32 26.88 11.25
C ALA A 115 3.73 26.37 12.58
N SER A 116 4.20 25.24 13.10
CA SER A 116 3.67 24.69 14.36
C SER A 116 3.93 25.60 15.56
N LEU A 117 5.12 26.24 15.64
CA LEU A 117 5.40 27.25 16.67
C LEU A 117 4.45 28.43 16.60
N SER A 118 4.16 28.94 15.40
CA SER A 118 3.25 30.06 15.19
C SER A 118 1.80 29.69 15.58
N PHE A 119 1.32 28.50 15.18
CA PHE A 119 0.00 28.01 15.56
C PHE A 119 -0.10 27.69 17.07
N LYS A 120 0.96 27.17 17.68
CA LYS A 120 1.04 27.00 19.14
C LYS A 120 0.88 28.35 19.84
N LYS A 121 1.61 29.38 19.37
CA LYS A 121 1.47 30.74 19.91
C LYS A 121 0.07 31.30 19.72
N THR A 122 -0.56 31.01 18.60
CA THR A 122 -1.98 31.36 18.35
C THR A 122 -2.90 30.78 19.42
N THR A 123 -2.76 29.48 19.73
CA THR A 123 -3.62 28.79 20.73
C THR A 123 -3.31 29.19 22.16
N GLU A 124 -2.05 29.55 22.47
CA GLU A 124 -1.67 30.13 23.76
C GLU A 124 -2.30 31.50 24.00
N LEU A 125 -2.32 32.35 22.97
CA LEU A 125 -2.87 33.70 23.03
C LEU A 125 -4.40 33.74 22.99
N ASN A 126 -5.02 32.80 22.28
CA ASN A 126 -6.47 32.63 22.25
C ASN A 126 -6.86 31.14 22.38
N PRO A 127 -7.03 30.63 23.60
CA PRO A 127 -7.41 29.24 23.87
C PRO A 127 -8.81 28.83 23.38
N ASN A 128 -9.63 29.78 22.91
CA ASN A 128 -10.96 29.52 22.37
C ASN A 128 -11.04 29.60 20.85
N PHE A 129 -9.89 29.71 20.17
CA PHE A 129 -9.82 29.83 18.72
C PHE A 129 -9.72 28.45 18.04
N ALA A 130 -10.85 27.89 17.63
CA ALA A 130 -10.94 26.55 17.04
C ALA A 130 -10.06 26.37 15.81
N ASP A 131 -9.98 27.40 14.90
CA ASP A 131 -9.15 27.35 13.70
C ASP A 131 -7.65 27.23 14.04
N GLY A 132 -7.21 27.90 15.11
CA GLY A 132 -5.84 27.79 15.60
C GLY A 132 -5.47 26.36 16.02
N TYR A 133 -6.36 25.66 16.69
CA TYR A 133 -6.17 24.26 17.08
C TYR A 133 -6.21 23.31 15.87
N ASN A 134 -7.11 23.53 14.89
CA ASN A 134 -7.14 22.76 13.67
C ASN A 134 -5.83 22.91 12.88
N ASN A 135 -5.36 24.15 12.74
CA ASN A 135 -4.10 24.45 12.04
C ASN A 135 -2.88 23.88 12.77
N LEU A 136 -2.86 23.95 14.10
CA LEU A 136 -1.84 23.32 14.94
C LEU A 136 -1.86 21.81 14.73
N GLY A 137 -3.04 21.18 14.78
CA GLY A 137 -3.22 19.75 14.52
C GLY A 137 -2.65 19.34 13.17
N ALA A 138 -2.97 20.05 12.10
CA ALA A 138 -2.44 19.78 10.76
C ALA A 138 -0.91 19.95 10.67
N SER A 139 -0.35 20.94 11.36
CA SER A 139 1.10 21.16 11.38
C SER A 139 1.85 20.08 12.16
N LEU A 140 1.31 19.66 13.31
CA LEU A 140 1.84 18.55 14.12
C LEU A 140 1.74 17.20 13.39
N HIS A 141 0.66 16.99 12.64
CA HIS A 141 0.51 15.81 11.79
C HIS A 141 1.64 15.71 10.77
N ASN A 142 1.94 16.80 10.06
CA ASN A 142 3.03 16.86 9.08
C ASN A 142 4.43 16.63 9.72
N GLN A 143 4.56 16.85 11.03
CA GLN A 143 5.78 16.55 11.80
C GLN A 143 5.82 15.11 12.35
N GLY A 144 4.77 14.30 12.11
CA GLY A 144 4.64 12.96 12.66
C GLY A 144 4.27 12.90 14.16
N MET A 145 3.92 14.05 14.76
CA MET A 145 3.52 14.15 16.15
C MET A 145 2.03 13.76 16.30
N LEU A 146 1.73 12.48 16.07
CA LEU A 146 0.35 12.01 15.88
C LEU A 146 -0.53 12.18 17.13
N LYS A 147 0.03 11.97 18.33
CA LYS A 147 -0.74 12.09 19.59
C LYS A 147 -1.15 13.54 19.86
N GLU A 148 -0.20 14.46 19.73
CA GLU A 148 -0.40 15.90 19.94
C GLU A 148 -1.35 16.47 18.88
N SER A 149 -1.21 16.03 17.62
CA SER A 149 -2.12 16.39 16.53
C SER A 149 -3.56 15.98 16.85
N MET A 150 -3.77 14.74 17.32
CA MET A 150 -5.09 14.22 17.71
C MET A 150 -5.72 15.09 18.82
N LEU A 151 -4.94 15.44 19.85
CA LEU A 151 -5.42 16.31 20.93
C LEU A 151 -5.82 17.70 20.42
N ALA A 152 -5.06 18.25 19.48
CA ALA A 152 -5.37 19.55 18.88
C ALA A 152 -6.68 19.50 18.08
N TYR A 153 -6.90 18.46 17.23
CA TYR A 153 -8.18 18.30 16.52
C TYR A 153 -9.36 18.10 17.46
N HIS A 154 -9.23 17.28 18.51
CA HIS A 154 -10.29 17.14 19.52
C HIS A 154 -10.61 18.45 20.22
N LYS A 155 -9.59 19.28 20.51
CA LYS A 155 -9.80 20.61 21.09
C LYS A 155 -10.53 21.53 20.10
N ALA A 156 -10.14 21.53 18.82
CA ALA A 156 -10.84 22.29 17.78
C ALA A 156 -12.33 21.90 17.70
N ILE A 157 -12.62 20.59 17.68
CA ILE A 157 -13.99 20.05 17.66
C ILE A 157 -14.76 20.42 18.94
N SER A 158 -14.12 20.34 20.11
CA SER A 158 -14.78 20.73 21.37
C SER A 158 -15.17 22.19 21.43
N LEU A 159 -14.38 23.08 20.77
CA LEU A 159 -14.65 24.49 20.66
C LEU A 159 -15.69 24.81 19.58
N ARG A 160 -15.72 24.05 18.50
CA ARG A 160 -16.67 24.19 17.38
C ARG A 160 -17.18 22.80 16.99
N PRO A 161 -18.29 22.31 17.60
CA PRO A 161 -18.82 20.96 17.34
C PRO A 161 -19.27 20.68 15.91
N ASN A 162 -19.49 21.70 15.08
CA ASN A 162 -19.83 21.61 13.67
C ASN A 162 -18.64 21.93 12.74
N TYR A 163 -17.41 21.67 13.16
CA TYR A 163 -16.20 21.98 12.40
C TYR A 163 -15.85 20.84 11.43
N VAL A 164 -16.38 20.92 10.21
CA VAL A 164 -16.28 19.90 9.14
C VAL A 164 -14.82 19.52 8.86
N GLU A 165 -13.96 20.52 8.65
CA GLU A 165 -12.54 20.32 8.31
C GLU A 165 -11.78 19.63 9.45
N ALA A 166 -12.10 19.94 10.71
CA ALA A 166 -11.43 19.31 11.84
C ALA A 166 -11.80 17.82 11.96
N TYR A 167 -13.06 17.46 11.70
CA TYR A 167 -13.47 16.05 11.62
C TYR A 167 -12.80 15.33 10.44
N SER A 168 -12.73 15.96 9.27
CA SER A 168 -12.06 15.38 8.10
C SER A 168 -10.57 15.15 8.38
N ASN A 169 -9.88 16.15 8.92
CA ASN A 169 -8.45 16.04 9.28
C ASN A 169 -8.19 14.99 10.36
N LEU A 170 -9.06 14.92 11.38
CA LEU A 170 -8.99 13.84 12.39
C LEU A 170 -9.17 12.47 11.75
N GLY A 171 -10.08 12.34 10.80
CA GLY A 171 -10.28 11.10 10.03
C GLY A 171 -9.03 10.67 9.28
N VAL A 172 -8.34 11.61 8.59
CA VAL A 172 -7.07 11.34 7.89
C VAL A 172 -6.00 10.83 8.88
N LEU A 173 -5.82 11.54 10.00
CA LEU A 173 -4.87 11.15 11.05
C LEU A 173 -5.16 9.75 11.61
N LEU A 174 -6.43 9.43 11.87
CA LEU A 174 -6.85 8.13 12.37
C LEU A 174 -6.61 7.02 11.35
N GLN A 175 -6.87 7.28 10.05
CA GLN A 175 -6.65 6.34 8.97
C GLN A 175 -5.16 6.00 8.84
N GLU A 176 -4.27 6.99 8.83
CA GLU A 176 -2.81 6.80 8.78
C GLU A 176 -2.29 6.04 10.01
N ASN A 177 -2.94 6.21 11.17
CA ASN A 177 -2.62 5.45 12.39
C ASN A 177 -3.28 4.05 12.45
N GLY A 178 -3.84 3.56 11.33
CA GLY A 178 -4.46 2.25 11.22
C GLY A 178 -5.84 2.11 11.89
N LYS A 179 -6.38 3.19 12.45
CA LYS A 179 -7.68 3.22 13.13
C LYS A 179 -8.84 3.47 12.15
N ILE A 180 -8.94 2.60 11.12
CA ILE A 180 -9.82 2.82 9.97
C ILE A 180 -11.30 2.97 10.38
N LYS A 181 -11.77 2.22 11.39
CA LYS A 181 -13.17 2.33 11.84
C LYS A 181 -13.46 3.70 12.44
N GLU A 182 -12.58 4.21 13.30
CA GLU A 182 -12.70 5.53 13.93
C GLU A 182 -12.59 6.65 12.87
N ALA A 183 -11.73 6.49 11.85
CA ALA A 183 -11.62 7.39 10.72
C ALA A 183 -12.94 7.50 9.95
N ILE A 184 -13.58 6.37 9.62
CA ILE A 184 -14.87 6.33 8.93
C ILE A 184 -15.94 7.10 9.74
N GLU A 185 -16.00 6.92 11.06
CA GLU A 185 -16.95 7.66 11.90
C GLU A 185 -16.68 9.17 11.90
N SER A 186 -15.42 9.58 11.90
CA SER A 186 -15.03 11.00 11.79
C SER A 186 -15.45 11.58 10.43
N TYR A 187 -15.23 10.88 9.32
CA TYR A 187 -15.69 11.32 7.99
C TYR A 187 -17.21 11.38 7.89
N LYS A 188 -17.93 10.38 8.41
CA LYS A 188 -19.40 10.40 8.47
C LYS A 188 -19.91 11.61 9.25
N LYS A 189 -19.22 11.98 10.33
CA LYS A 189 -19.58 13.17 11.10
C LYS A 189 -19.37 14.45 10.28
N ALA A 190 -18.24 14.58 9.56
CA ALA A 190 -18.01 15.68 8.63
C ALA A 190 -19.13 15.77 7.57
N ILE A 191 -19.47 14.64 6.93
CA ILE A 191 -20.54 14.55 5.92
C ILE A 191 -21.92 14.87 6.52
N SER A 192 -22.20 14.47 7.77
CA SER A 192 -23.48 14.79 8.42
C SER A 192 -23.65 16.27 8.70
N ILE A 193 -22.54 17.02 8.90
CA ILE A 193 -22.54 18.47 9.12
C ILE A 193 -22.63 19.20 7.77
N ASN A 194 -21.83 18.77 6.80
CA ASN A 194 -21.86 19.31 5.44
C ASN A 194 -21.92 18.15 4.42
N PRO A 195 -23.13 17.79 3.93
CA PRO A 195 -23.32 16.72 2.94
C PRO A 195 -22.62 16.97 1.58
N ASP A 196 -22.30 18.22 1.28
CA ASP A 196 -21.64 18.62 0.03
C ASP A 196 -20.13 18.89 0.21
N TYR A 197 -19.52 18.30 1.24
CA TYR A 197 -18.08 18.38 1.46
C TYR A 197 -17.37 17.25 0.68
N ALA A 198 -16.98 17.54 -0.57
CA ALA A 198 -16.41 16.58 -1.51
C ALA A 198 -15.17 15.84 -0.96
N GLU A 199 -14.31 16.55 -0.20
CA GLU A 199 -13.10 15.98 0.39
C GLU A 199 -13.42 14.86 1.39
N ALA A 200 -14.47 15.01 2.21
CA ALA A 200 -14.84 13.94 3.15
C ALA A 200 -15.41 12.71 2.43
N HIS A 201 -16.15 12.89 1.33
CA HIS A 201 -16.60 11.79 0.49
C HIS A 201 -15.44 11.07 -0.19
N ASN A 202 -14.44 11.79 -0.68
CA ASN A 202 -13.23 11.18 -1.22
C ASN A 202 -12.46 10.42 -0.15
N ASN A 203 -12.28 10.99 1.03
CA ASN A 203 -11.50 10.40 2.11
C ASN A 203 -12.17 9.15 2.71
N ILE A 204 -13.51 9.16 2.87
CA ILE A 204 -14.23 7.95 3.31
C ILE A 204 -14.16 6.85 2.25
N GLY A 205 -14.10 7.21 0.96
CA GLY A 205 -13.83 6.26 -0.13
C GLY A 205 -12.47 5.58 0.02
N ASN A 206 -11.41 6.33 0.35
CA ASN A 206 -10.10 5.79 0.65
C ASN A 206 -10.14 4.82 1.86
N ALA A 207 -10.85 5.19 2.93
CA ALA A 207 -11.00 4.34 4.11
C ALA A 207 -11.78 3.03 3.81
N PHE A 208 -12.79 3.06 2.93
CA PHE A 208 -13.47 1.85 2.47
C PHE A 208 -12.57 0.98 1.60
N ARG A 209 -11.75 1.57 0.71
CA ARG A 209 -10.76 0.84 -0.09
C ARG A 209 -9.75 0.12 0.80
N ASP A 210 -9.27 0.77 1.86
CA ASP A 210 -8.34 0.17 2.84
C ASP A 210 -8.98 -1.03 3.58
N GLN A 211 -10.31 -1.08 3.68
CA GLN A 211 -11.06 -2.24 4.15
C GLN A 211 -11.38 -3.27 3.06
N ALA A 212 -10.89 -3.09 1.83
CA ALA A 212 -11.24 -3.87 0.65
C ALA A 212 -12.75 -3.84 0.27
N LYS A 213 -13.50 -2.83 0.75
CA LYS A 213 -14.89 -2.55 0.41
C LYS A 213 -14.96 -1.69 -0.84
N LEU A 214 -14.58 -2.29 -1.98
CA LEU A 214 -14.36 -1.54 -3.21
C LEU A 214 -15.62 -0.91 -3.78
N THR A 215 -16.79 -1.55 -3.62
CA THR A 215 -18.07 -1.02 -4.10
C THR A 215 -18.48 0.24 -3.34
N GLU A 216 -18.34 0.22 -2.02
CA GLU A 216 -18.62 1.37 -1.16
C GLU A 216 -17.61 2.51 -1.39
N ALA A 217 -16.36 2.18 -1.68
CA ALA A 217 -15.34 3.15 -2.03
C ALA A 217 -15.71 3.89 -3.32
N ILE A 218 -16.05 3.16 -4.39
CA ILE A 218 -16.46 3.72 -5.69
C ILE A 218 -17.71 4.60 -5.53
N GLY A 219 -18.71 4.14 -4.76
CA GLY A 219 -19.90 4.94 -4.44
C GLY A 219 -19.55 6.28 -3.78
N SER A 220 -18.58 6.28 -2.87
CA SER A 220 -18.11 7.48 -2.17
C SER A 220 -17.36 8.44 -3.10
N TYR A 221 -16.49 7.93 -3.99
CA TYR A 221 -15.82 8.75 -5.01
C TYR A 221 -16.80 9.36 -5.99
N ASN A 222 -17.80 8.60 -6.44
CA ASN A 222 -18.86 9.11 -7.31
C ASN A 222 -19.61 10.26 -6.65
N ARG A 223 -19.89 10.18 -5.34
CA ARG A 223 -20.50 11.30 -4.61
C ARG A 223 -19.57 12.52 -4.56
N ALA A 224 -18.26 12.34 -4.28
CA ALA A 224 -17.29 13.42 -4.31
C ALA A 224 -17.24 14.12 -5.68
N ILE A 225 -17.23 13.33 -6.77
CA ILE A 225 -17.25 13.82 -8.16
C ILE A 225 -18.56 14.52 -8.49
N SER A 226 -19.70 14.03 -8.02
CA SER A 226 -20.99 14.70 -8.25
C SER A 226 -21.07 16.09 -7.61
N ILE A 227 -20.36 16.28 -6.48
CA ILE A 227 -20.26 17.57 -5.79
C ILE A 227 -19.22 18.48 -6.48
N LYS A 228 -18.07 17.91 -6.83
CA LYS A 228 -16.96 18.62 -7.47
C LYS A 228 -16.55 17.88 -8.75
N PRO A 229 -17.14 18.23 -9.93
CA PRO A 229 -16.93 17.50 -11.18
C PRO A 229 -15.51 17.52 -11.72
N ASP A 230 -14.67 18.46 -11.31
CA ASP A 230 -13.25 18.60 -11.69
C ASP A 230 -12.28 18.02 -10.65
N TYR A 231 -12.77 17.15 -9.73
CA TYR A 231 -11.98 16.61 -8.64
C TYR A 231 -11.04 15.49 -9.11
N ALA A 232 -9.89 15.87 -9.68
CA ALA A 232 -8.91 14.96 -10.26
C ALA A 232 -8.45 13.85 -9.30
N GLU A 233 -8.26 14.17 -8.01
CA GLU A 233 -7.85 13.20 -6.99
C GLU A 233 -8.92 12.11 -6.78
N ALA A 234 -10.21 12.48 -6.75
CA ALA A 234 -11.31 11.52 -6.60
C ALA A 234 -11.41 10.58 -7.82
N TYR A 235 -11.23 11.09 -9.03
CA TYR A 235 -11.15 10.27 -10.25
C TYR A 235 -9.95 9.29 -10.19
N CYS A 236 -8.78 9.75 -9.77
CA CYS A 236 -7.61 8.90 -9.63
C CYS A 236 -7.83 7.77 -8.60
N HIS A 237 -8.38 8.09 -7.43
CA HIS A 237 -8.70 7.10 -6.41
C HIS A 237 -9.79 6.11 -6.87
N MET A 238 -10.78 6.58 -7.60
CA MET A 238 -11.80 5.73 -8.24
C MET A 238 -11.16 4.78 -9.25
N GLY A 239 -10.23 5.27 -10.08
CA GLY A 239 -9.47 4.46 -11.03
C GLY A 239 -8.71 3.33 -10.33
N ILE A 240 -8.07 3.60 -9.20
CA ILE A 240 -7.40 2.57 -8.40
C ILE A 240 -8.40 1.51 -7.92
N ALA A 241 -9.53 1.92 -7.34
CA ALA A 241 -10.54 0.99 -6.83
C ALA A 241 -11.18 0.14 -7.95
N LEU A 242 -11.43 0.71 -9.12
CA LEU A 242 -11.92 0.00 -10.31
C LEU A 242 -10.91 -1.03 -10.81
N ASN A 243 -9.64 -0.67 -10.88
CA ASN A 243 -8.56 -1.61 -11.25
C ASN A 243 -8.45 -2.76 -10.24
N ASP A 244 -8.62 -2.50 -8.94
CA ASP A 244 -8.63 -3.53 -7.90
C ASP A 244 -9.86 -4.45 -8.01
N GLN A 245 -10.99 -3.95 -8.53
CA GLN A 245 -12.16 -4.77 -8.90
C GLN A 245 -11.98 -5.57 -10.19
N GLY A 246 -10.92 -5.35 -10.95
CA GLY A 246 -10.71 -5.99 -12.24
C GLY A 246 -11.39 -5.28 -13.43
N LYS A 247 -11.90 -4.07 -13.25
CA LYS A 247 -12.61 -3.26 -14.26
C LYS A 247 -11.64 -2.30 -14.95
N LEU A 248 -10.77 -2.85 -15.83
CA LEU A 248 -9.70 -2.08 -16.45
C LEU A 248 -10.20 -0.88 -17.25
N ASN A 249 -11.18 -1.08 -18.16
CA ASN A 249 -11.61 0.00 -19.06
C ASN A 249 -12.18 1.19 -18.27
N GLU A 250 -13.06 0.93 -17.31
CA GLU A 250 -13.61 1.94 -16.41
C GLU A 250 -12.51 2.63 -15.57
N SER A 251 -11.49 1.87 -15.17
CA SER A 251 -10.32 2.40 -14.45
C SER A 251 -9.52 3.38 -15.32
N ILE A 252 -9.27 3.05 -16.58
CA ILE A 252 -8.54 3.92 -17.50
C ILE A 252 -9.35 5.19 -17.79
N GLU A 253 -10.67 5.10 -18.05
CA GLU A 253 -11.54 6.26 -18.20
C GLU A 253 -11.48 7.20 -16.98
N ALA A 254 -11.42 6.64 -15.77
CA ALA A 254 -11.28 7.44 -14.56
C ALA A 254 -9.90 8.16 -14.51
N TYR A 255 -8.80 7.49 -14.87
CA TYR A 255 -7.50 8.15 -14.96
C TYR A 255 -7.43 9.21 -16.06
N GLU A 256 -8.07 8.99 -17.20
CA GLU A 256 -8.21 9.99 -18.28
C GLU A 256 -8.90 11.26 -17.78
N LYS A 257 -9.99 11.13 -17.03
CA LYS A 257 -10.65 12.27 -16.39
C LYS A 257 -9.71 12.98 -15.41
N ALA A 258 -9.00 12.24 -14.57
CA ALA A 258 -8.04 12.80 -13.63
C ALA A 258 -6.96 13.63 -14.35
N THR A 259 -6.38 13.12 -15.44
CA THR A 259 -5.35 13.79 -16.22
C THR A 259 -5.89 14.94 -17.08
N THR A 260 -7.14 14.86 -17.53
CA THR A 260 -7.82 15.96 -18.21
C THR A 260 -8.00 17.18 -17.31
N TYR A 261 -8.50 16.96 -16.08
CA TYR A 261 -8.69 18.05 -15.13
C TYR A 261 -7.39 18.56 -14.52
N LYS A 262 -6.38 17.69 -14.40
CA LYS A 262 -5.07 18.04 -13.85
C LYS A 262 -3.95 17.39 -14.68
N PRO A 263 -3.55 18.00 -15.83
CA PRO A 263 -2.56 17.42 -16.74
C PRO A 263 -1.20 17.14 -16.09
N SER A 264 -0.83 17.89 -15.06
CA SER A 264 0.42 17.69 -14.28
C SER A 264 0.29 16.63 -13.16
N TYR A 265 -0.82 15.86 -13.10
CA TYR A 265 -1.05 14.90 -12.04
C TYR A 265 -0.29 13.59 -12.30
N ILE A 266 0.98 13.55 -11.88
CA ILE A 266 1.91 12.43 -12.08
C ILE A 266 1.31 11.11 -11.60
N GLU A 267 0.58 11.11 -10.48
CA GLU A 267 0.03 9.89 -9.89
C GLU A 267 -1.04 9.24 -10.78
N ALA A 268 -1.91 10.02 -11.41
CA ALA A 268 -2.89 9.50 -12.36
C ALA A 268 -2.21 8.91 -13.60
N TRP A 269 -1.23 9.61 -14.19
CA TRP A 269 -0.45 9.10 -15.31
C TRP A 269 0.25 7.79 -15.00
N THR A 270 0.90 7.71 -13.83
CA THR A 270 1.66 6.51 -13.44
C THR A 270 0.75 5.34 -13.08
N ASN A 271 -0.37 5.57 -12.39
CA ASN A 271 -1.31 4.50 -12.03
C ASN A 271 -2.01 3.93 -13.28
N GLY A 272 -2.38 4.79 -14.24
CA GLY A 272 -2.94 4.37 -15.54
C GLY A 272 -1.95 3.52 -16.33
N ALA A 273 -0.70 3.96 -16.44
CA ALA A 273 0.36 3.21 -17.10
C ALA A 273 0.63 1.85 -16.43
N GLU A 274 0.67 1.80 -15.09
CA GLU A 274 0.85 0.55 -14.34
C GLU A 274 -0.34 -0.41 -14.51
N ALA A 275 -1.56 0.12 -14.57
CA ALA A 275 -2.75 -0.68 -14.83
C ALA A 275 -2.67 -1.31 -16.24
N LEU A 276 -2.41 -0.52 -17.28
CA LEU A 276 -2.28 -1.01 -18.64
C LEU A 276 -1.16 -2.05 -18.79
N GLU A 277 -0.03 -1.84 -18.11
CA GLU A 277 1.08 -2.78 -18.11
C GLU A 277 0.72 -4.12 -17.46
N LYS A 278 0.08 -4.09 -16.27
CA LYS A 278 -0.36 -5.30 -15.56
C LYS A 278 -1.39 -6.13 -16.34
N TRP A 279 -2.22 -5.46 -17.14
CA TRP A 279 -3.21 -6.11 -18.01
C TRP A 279 -2.66 -6.46 -19.39
N ASN A 280 -1.35 -6.27 -19.62
CA ASN A 280 -0.67 -6.54 -20.88
C ASN A 280 -1.24 -5.77 -22.08
N ARG A 281 -1.77 -4.56 -21.86
CA ARG A 281 -2.32 -3.67 -22.89
C ARG A 281 -1.22 -2.74 -23.43
N LEU A 282 -0.19 -3.33 -24.07
CA LEU A 282 1.03 -2.60 -24.42
C LEU A 282 0.81 -1.49 -25.45
N THR A 283 -0.06 -1.67 -26.44
CA THR A 283 -0.40 -0.61 -27.42
C THR A 283 -1.06 0.59 -26.74
N GLN A 284 -2.05 0.33 -25.88
CA GLN A 284 -2.71 1.40 -25.13
C GLN A 284 -1.74 2.08 -24.14
N LEU A 285 -0.80 1.33 -23.58
CA LEU A 285 0.26 1.89 -22.72
C LEU A 285 1.18 2.83 -23.51
N GLU A 286 1.52 2.49 -24.74
CA GLU A 286 2.32 3.34 -25.63
C GLU A 286 1.63 4.69 -25.91
N ASP A 287 0.35 4.65 -26.30
CA ASP A 287 -0.46 5.85 -26.52
C ASP A 287 -0.61 6.69 -25.24
N TRP A 288 -0.83 6.03 -24.11
CA TRP A 288 -0.93 6.67 -22.80
C TRP A 288 0.35 7.42 -22.40
N LEU A 289 1.50 6.77 -22.55
CA LEU A 289 2.79 7.39 -22.23
C LEU A 289 3.14 8.52 -23.19
N LYS A 290 2.76 8.43 -24.50
CA LYS A 290 2.91 9.53 -25.45
C LYS A 290 2.16 10.78 -24.98
N GLN A 291 0.91 10.65 -24.58
CA GLN A 291 0.12 11.76 -24.01
C GLN A 291 0.74 12.33 -22.74
N ALA A 292 1.26 11.44 -21.86
CA ALA A 292 1.98 11.88 -20.66
C ALA A 292 3.20 12.73 -21.01
N PHE A 293 4.00 12.32 -22.01
CA PHE A 293 5.15 13.11 -22.47
C PHE A 293 4.75 14.51 -22.99
N GLU A 294 3.61 14.63 -23.64
CA GLU A 294 3.09 15.92 -24.14
C GLU A 294 2.60 16.83 -23.00
N SER A 295 2.23 16.25 -21.84
CA SER A 295 1.65 16.96 -20.71
C SER A 295 2.68 17.64 -19.78
N PHE A 296 3.97 17.30 -19.90
CA PHE A 296 5.03 17.82 -19.01
C PHE A 296 6.10 18.58 -19.78
N LYS A 297 6.47 19.76 -19.30
CA LYS A 297 7.64 20.52 -19.82
C LYS A 297 8.96 19.82 -19.50
N VAL A 298 9.05 19.19 -18.32
CA VAL A 298 10.18 18.36 -17.89
C VAL A 298 9.58 17.02 -17.49
N ILE A 299 9.98 15.96 -18.18
CA ILE A 299 9.39 14.64 -17.97
C ILE A 299 9.78 14.10 -16.60
N PRO A 300 8.80 13.74 -15.74
CA PRO A 300 9.09 13.16 -14.43
C PRO A 300 9.83 11.82 -14.53
N ALA A 301 10.72 11.56 -13.57
CA ALA A 301 11.51 10.33 -13.51
C ALA A 301 10.65 9.06 -13.51
N ASP A 302 9.49 9.09 -12.85
CA ASP A 302 8.54 7.97 -12.83
C ASP A 302 7.96 7.67 -14.22
N ILE A 303 7.73 8.69 -15.06
CA ILE A 303 7.26 8.51 -16.44
C ILE A 303 8.38 7.94 -17.32
N LEU A 304 9.61 8.46 -17.20
CA LEU A 304 10.78 7.90 -17.90
C LEU A 304 11.01 6.44 -17.53
N TYR A 305 10.83 6.08 -16.26
CA TYR A 305 10.90 4.69 -15.80
C TYR A 305 9.85 3.80 -16.49
N LEU A 306 8.59 4.24 -16.57
CA LEU A 306 7.52 3.47 -17.21
C LEU A 306 7.74 3.33 -18.72
N GLN A 307 8.25 4.36 -19.39
CA GLN A 307 8.66 4.29 -20.79
C GLN A 307 9.81 3.29 -20.98
N SER A 308 10.81 3.30 -20.08
CA SER A 308 11.91 2.32 -20.11
C SER A 308 11.39 0.89 -19.93
N LYS A 309 10.37 0.72 -19.08
CA LYS A 309 9.71 -0.57 -18.85
C LYS A 309 8.98 -1.06 -20.10
N LEU A 310 8.27 -0.18 -20.81
CA LEU A 310 7.61 -0.50 -22.09
C LEU A 310 8.63 -0.91 -23.15
N LEU A 311 9.70 -0.14 -23.33
CA LEU A 311 10.77 -0.47 -24.27
C LEU A 311 11.39 -1.84 -23.96
N TRP A 312 11.66 -2.14 -22.69
CA TRP A 312 12.15 -3.45 -22.27
C TRP A 312 11.16 -4.58 -22.57
N ARG A 313 9.86 -4.35 -22.36
CA ARG A 313 8.78 -5.30 -22.73
C ARG A 313 8.73 -5.57 -24.23
N ASN A 314 8.96 -4.55 -25.05
CA ASN A 314 9.03 -4.64 -26.51
C ASN A 314 10.36 -5.22 -27.01
N LYS A 315 11.26 -5.67 -26.09
CA LYS A 315 12.59 -6.20 -26.39
C LYS A 315 13.57 -5.19 -27.00
N GLU A 316 13.30 -3.91 -26.88
CA GLU A 316 14.18 -2.82 -27.28
C GLU A 316 15.20 -2.52 -26.17
N PHE A 317 16.01 -3.53 -25.80
CA PHE A 317 16.82 -3.54 -24.59
C PHE A 317 17.82 -2.38 -24.52
N GLN A 318 18.48 -2.06 -25.65
CA GLN A 318 19.42 -0.95 -25.69
C GLN A 318 18.75 0.39 -25.42
N LYS A 319 17.60 0.67 -26.10
CA LYS A 319 16.86 1.91 -25.86
C LYS A 319 16.32 2.01 -24.43
N ALA A 320 15.84 0.88 -23.87
CA ALA A 320 15.41 0.82 -22.49
C ALA A 320 16.55 1.13 -21.53
N PHE A 321 17.74 0.59 -21.78
CA PHE A 321 18.93 0.84 -20.98
C PHE A 321 19.39 2.31 -21.08
N ASP A 322 19.46 2.85 -22.29
CA ASP A 322 19.87 4.23 -22.50
C ASP A 322 18.94 5.19 -21.76
N LEU A 323 17.63 4.99 -21.91
CA LEU A 323 16.63 5.85 -21.23
C LEU A 323 16.70 5.72 -19.69
N ILE A 324 16.70 4.48 -19.14
CA ILE A 324 16.72 4.28 -17.69
C ILE A 324 18.03 4.79 -17.06
N SER A 325 19.11 4.85 -17.83
CA SER A 325 20.41 5.34 -17.37
C SER A 325 20.46 6.86 -17.22
N THR A 326 19.56 7.60 -17.89
CA THR A 326 19.43 9.07 -17.71
C THR A 326 18.78 9.44 -16.38
N ILE A 327 18.10 8.49 -15.73
CA ILE A 327 17.34 8.77 -14.51
C ILE A 327 18.28 8.77 -13.31
N ASN A 328 18.29 9.87 -12.55
CA ASN A 328 18.94 9.89 -11.23
C ASN A 328 18.08 9.09 -10.24
N ASP A 329 18.70 8.09 -9.58
CA ASP A 329 18.06 7.16 -8.63
C ASP A 329 17.32 7.91 -7.48
N GLU A 330 17.72 9.15 -7.15
CA GLU A 330 17.13 9.94 -6.07
C GLU A 330 15.75 10.52 -6.42
N PHE A 331 15.48 10.77 -7.70
CA PHE A 331 14.21 11.36 -8.15
C PHE A 331 13.09 10.35 -8.35
N ILE A 332 13.38 9.04 -8.23
CA ILE A 332 12.36 8.01 -8.25
C ILE A 332 11.61 8.00 -6.91
N ALA A 333 10.29 8.02 -6.99
CA ALA A 333 9.43 7.91 -5.81
C ALA A 333 9.76 6.66 -4.99
N GLU A 334 9.82 6.78 -3.66
CA GLU A 334 10.27 5.70 -2.75
C GLU A 334 9.50 4.41 -2.97
N LYS A 335 8.19 4.52 -3.18
CA LYS A 335 7.30 3.37 -3.48
C LYS A 335 7.64 2.63 -4.78
N ARG A 336 8.42 3.23 -5.70
CA ARG A 336 8.82 2.65 -6.99
C ARG A 336 10.28 2.22 -7.05
N LYS A 337 11.10 2.56 -6.07
CA LYS A 337 12.55 2.27 -6.09
C LYS A 337 12.87 0.78 -6.27
N GLN A 338 12.08 -0.10 -5.68
CA GLN A 338 12.27 -1.54 -5.86
C GLN A 338 12.10 -1.95 -7.32
N ASP A 339 10.98 -1.57 -7.95
CA ASP A 339 10.67 -1.92 -9.33
C ASP A 339 11.64 -1.26 -10.32
N TYR A 340 12.05 -0.02 -10.03
CA TYR A 340 13.07 0.69 -10.80
C TYR A 340 14.41 -0.03 -10.79
N PHE A 341 14.93 -0.42 -9.61
CA PHE A 341 16.18 -1.16 -9.54
C PHE A 341 16.07 -2.56 -10.16
N ASN A 342 14.91 -3.19 -10.05
CA ASN A 342 14.62 -4.45 -10.73
C ASN A 342 14.71 -4.30 -12.26
N LEU A 343 14.06 -3.27 -12.82
CA LEU A 343 14.12 -3.01 -14.27
C LEU A 343 15.53 -2.67 -14.72
N LYS A 344 16.23 -1.81 -13.98
CA LYS A 344 17.62 -1.43 -14.29
C LYS A 344 18.57 -2.64 -14.28
N ALA A 345 18.40 -3.54 -13.32
CA ALA A 345 19.11 -4.82 -13.28
C ALA A 345 18.80 -5.69 -14.51
N LYS A 346 17.53 -5.82 -14.90
CA LYS A 346 17.11 -6.56 -16.09
C LYS A 346 17.64 -5.96 -17.38
N CYS A 347 17.71 -4.63 -17.49
CA CYS A 347 18.34 -3.96 -18.64
C CYS A 347 19.83 -4.33 -18.75
N PHE A 348 20.59 -4.28 -17.66
CA PHE A 348 22.00 -4.73 -17.64
C PHE A 348 22.13 -6.20 -18.03
N GLU A 349 21.26 -7.06 -17.50
CA GLU A 349 21.26 -8.49 -17.81
C GLU A 349 20.97 -8.77 -19.29
N SER A 350 19.96 -8.10 -19.87
CA SER A 350 19.62 -8.21 -21.31
C SER A 350 20.80 -7.81 -22.21
N LEU A 351 21.70 -6.94 -21.73
CA LEU A 351 22.94 -6.55 -22.38
C LEU A 351 24.15 -7.42 -21.95
N LYS A 352 23.92 -8.55 -21.26
CA LYS A 352 24.94 -9.48 -20.77
C LYS A 352 25.96 -8.85 -19.79
N GLN A 353 25.60 -7.76 -19.12
CA GLN A 353 26.41 -7.07 -18.11
C GLN A 353 26.09 -7.62 -16.70
N TYR A 354 26.36 -8.87 -16.45
CA TYR A 354 25.88 -9.62 -15.29
C TYR A 354 26.37 -9.07 -13.94
N ALA A 355 27.59 -8.56 -13.85
CA ALA A 355 28.11 -7.94 -12.63
C ALA A 355 27.30 -6.67 -12.24
N ASN A 356 26.97 -5.83 -13.22
CA ASN A 356 26.12 -4.67 -13.00
C ASN A 356 24.68 -5.09 -12.66
N ALA A 357 24.14 -6.10 -13.34
CA ALA A 357 22.84 -6.67 -13.03
C ALA A 357 22.77 -7.14 -11.57
N TYR A 358 23.77 -7.91 -11.11
CA TYR A 358 23.87 -8.36 -9.72
C TYR A 358 23.87 -7.19 -8.72
N LYS A 359 24.66 -6.14 -9.02
CA LYS A 359 24.71 -4.93 -8.20
C LYS A 359 23.33 -4.27 -8.02
N TYR A 360 22.55 -4.18 -9.11
CA TYR A 360 21.23 -3.53 -9.05
C TYR A 360 20.15 -4.43 -8.44
N PHE A 361 20.19 -5.76 -8.63
CA PHE A 361 19.36 -6.67 -7.87
C PHE A 361 19.68 -6.61 -6.36
N SER A 362 20.95 -6.47 -5.99
CA SER A 362 21.35 -6.26 -4.59
C SER A 362 20.79 -4.94 -4.02
N LYS A 363 20.80 -3.83 -4.82
CA LYS A 363 20.19 -2.56 -4.44
C LYS A 363 18.67 -2.72 -4.23
N MET A 364 17.97 -3.40 -5.14
CA MET A 364 16.54 -3.72 -5.02
C MET A 364 16.24 -4.39 -3.68
N ASN A 365 16.95 -5.47 -3.38
CA ASN A 365 16.78 -6.21 -2.13
C ASN A 365 17.15 -5.38 -0.88
N SER A 366 18.16 -4.50 -1.00
CA SER A 366 18.51 -3.57 0.09
C SER A 366 17.40 -2.56 0.40
N VAL A 367 16.70 -2.06 -0.62
CA VAL A 367 15.53 -1.19 -0.44
C VAL A 367 14.40 -1.98 0.22
N THR A 368 14.13 -3.21 -0.23
CA THR A 368 13.11 -4.08 0.36
C THR A 368 13.34 -4.29 1.86
N LYS A 369 14.60 -4.57 2.27
CA LYS A 369 14.96 -4.79 3.68
C LYS A 369 14.68 -3.57 4.59
N LYS A 370 14.54 -2.38 4.03
CA LYS A 370 14.26 -1.14 4.79
C LYS A 370 12.77 -0.83 4.92
N THR A 371 11.90 -1.56 4.24
CA THR A 371 10.45 -1.33 4.29
C THR A 371 9.86 -1.80 5.62
N ALA A 372 8.80 -1.10 6.07
CA ALA A 372 8.03 -1.53 7.25
C ALA A 372 7.40 -2.93 7.03
N ASP A 373 6.97 -3.22 5.81
CA ASP A 373 6.41 -4.51 5.41
C ASP A 373 7.42 -5.65 5.64
N PHE A 374 8.69 -5.48 5.24
CA PHE A 374 9.74 -6.47 5.51
C PHE A 374 9.95 -6.70 7.01
N THR A 375 9.94 -5.62 7.80
CA THR A 375 10.16 -5.70 9.26
C THR A 375 9.07 -6.51 9.98
N MET A 376 7.82 -6.43 9.51
CA MET A 376 6.70 -7.19 10.08
C MET A 376 6.81 -8.70 9.86
N HIS A 377 7.47 -9.17 8.81
CA HIS A 377 7.45 -10.58 8.40
C HIS A 377 8.52 -11.49 9.02
N ASN A 378 9.49 -10.97 9.75
CA ASN A 378 10.54 -11.71 10.50
C ASN A 378 11.03 -13.02 9.81
N PRO A 379 11.79 -12.93 8.71
CA PRO A 379 12.21 -14.11 7.93
C PRO A 379 13.06 -15.11 8.73
N LYS A 380 13.82 -14.64 9.74
CA LYS A 380 14.62 -15.52 10.61
C LYS A 380 13.74 -16.43 11.48
N ALA A 381 12.61 -15.89 11.98
CA ALA A 381 11.65 -16.70 12.73
C ALA A 381 10.98 -17.74 11.82
N PHE A 382 10.64 -17.38 10.59
CA PHE A 382 10.09 -18.32 9.61
C PHE A 382 11.03 -19.50 9.36
N LEU A 383 12.31 -19.24 9.08
CA LEU A 383 13.33 -20.30 8.87
C LEU A 383 13.51 -21.19 10.11
N LYS A 384 13.53 -20.60 11.31
CA LYS A 384 13.61 -21.36 12.58
C LYS A 384 12.40 -22.28 12.75
N ASN A 385 11.20 -21.78 12.48
CA ASN A 385 9.97 -22.56 12.58
C ASN A 385 9.95 -23.71 11.55
N THR A 386 10.35 -23.45 10.30
CA THR A 386 10.46 -24.49 9.26
C THR A 386 11.46 -25.58 9.67
N LYS A 387 12.62 -25.21 10.23
CA LYS A 387 13.61 -26.17 10.76
C LYS A 387 13.04 -27.01 11.91
N ASN A 388 12.32 -26.39 12.85
CA ASN A 388 11.67 -27.10 13.96
C ASN A 388 10.59 -28.07 13.44
N GLN A 389 9.78 -27.64 12.47
CA GLN A 389 8.77 -28.48 11.83
C GLN A 389 9.39 -29.71 11.17
N LEU A 390 10.49 -29.56 10.42
CA LEU A 390 11.23 -30.69 9.85
C LEU A 390 11.73 -31.65 10.93
N ALA A 391 12.28 -31.15 12.03
CA ALA A 391 12.73 -31.98 13.16
C ALA A 391 11.55 -32.77 13.74
N MET A 392 10.38 -32.14 13.91
CA MET A 392 9.18 -32.85 14.36
C MET A 392 8.68 -33.88 13.39
N ILE A 393 8.74 -33.63 12.08
CA ILE A 393 8.38 -34.59 11.03
C ILE A 393 9.29 -35.82 11.13
N LYS A 394 10.60 -35.63 11.32
CA LYS A 394 11.58 -36.73 11.44
C LYS A 394 11.35 -37.59 12.69
N ALA A 395 11.05 -36.93 13.81
CA ALA A 395 10.96 -37.59 15.12
C ALA A 395 9.62 -38.28 15.41
N ASN A 396 8.50 -37.75 14.86
CA ASN A 396 7.15 -38.15 15.24
C ASN A 396 6.38 -38.84 14.11
N PRO A 397 5.38 -39.69 14.38
CA PRO A 397 4.49 -40.24 13.35
C PRO A 397 3.70 -39.11 12.63
N ALA A 398 2.98 -39.47 11.56
CA ALA A 398 2.14 -38.53 10.85
C ALA A 398 1.07 -37.93 11.77
N LEU A 399 0.70 -36.67 11.48
CA LEU A 399 -0.51 -36.06 12.03
C LEU A 399 -1.73 -36.92 11.62
N LYS A 400 -2.63 -37.19 12.54
CA LYS A 400 -3.86 -37.94 12.28
C LYS A 400 -5.06 -37.20 12.88
N PHE A 401 -6.23 -37.53 12.36
CA PHE A 401 -7.51 -37.17 12.97
C PHE A 401 -8.18 -38.45 13.47
N GLU A 402 -8.98 -38.32 14.52
CA GLU A 402 -9.86 -39.42 14.97
C GLU A 402 -10.82 -39.82 13.86
N THR A 403 -10.98 -41.11 13.64
CA THR A 403 -11.97 -41.61 12.67
C THR A 403 -13.35 -41.42 13.24
N SER A 404 -14.23 -40.67 12.54
CA SER A 404 -15.64 -40.62 12.90
C SER A 404 -16.23 -41.99 12.68
N THR A 405 -16.98 -42.49 13.66
CA THR A 405 -17.75 -43.77 13.58
C THR A 405 -18.88 -43.69 12.55
N ASP A 406 -19.20 -42.50 12.06
CA ASP A 406 -20.20 -42.29 11.00
C ASP A 406 -19.52 -42.28 9.61
N ASN A 407 -19.17 -43.45 9.13
CA ASN A 407 -18.95 -43.68 7.69
C ASN A 407 -20.28 -43.50 6.95
N LYS A 408 -20.68 -42.28 6.64
CA LYS A 408 -21.69 -42.06 5.59
C LYS A 408 -21.01 -42.37 4.24
N VAL A 409 -21.13 -43.63 3.87
CA VAL A 409 -20.97 -44.13 2.50
C VAL A 409 -21.81 -43.26 1.56
N GLY A 410 -21.17 -42.52 0.63
CA GLY A 410 -21.95 -41.92 -0.47
C GLY A 410 -21.46 -40.67 -1.14
N THR A 411 -20.37 -39.99 -0.71
CA THR A 411 -19.78 -38.95 -1.56
C THR A 411 -18.46 -39.45 -2.12
N LYS A 412 -18.37 -39.68 -3.45
CA LYS A 412 -17.10 -39.85 -4.14
C LYS A 412 -16.18 -38.68 -3.67
N ASN A 413 -15.20 -39.02 -2.84
CA ASN A 413 -14.18 -38.03 -2.47
C ASN A 413 -13.48 -37.65 -3.79
N ILE A 414 -13.63 -36.39 -4.20
CA ILE A 414 -12.85 -35.82 -5.30
C ILE A 414 -11.40 -35.94 -4.85
N GLU A 415 -10.61 -36.73 -5.58
CA GLU A 415 -9.18 -36.86 -5.34
C GLU A 415 -8.54 -35.48 -5.49
N GLN A 416 -7.93 -34.99 -4.41
CA GLN A 416 -7.29 -33.69 -4.42
C GLN A 416 -5.88 -33.80 -4.97
N THR A 417 -5.55 -32.98 -5.96
CA THR A 417 -4.20 -32.91 -6.54
C THR A 417 -3.53 -31.60 -6.13
N PHE A 418 -2.25 -31.67 -5.78
CA PHE A 418 -1.43 -30.51 -5.38
C PHE A 418 -0.24 -30.34 -6.33
N LEU A 419 -0.11 -29.16 -6.95
CA LEU A 419 1.08 -28.78 -7.70
C LEU A 419 1.98 -27.96 -6.78
N VAL A 420 3.10 -28.58 -6.40
CA VAL A 420 4.06 -28.05 -5.44
C VAL A 420 5.47 -27.94 -6.06
N GLY A 421 6.34 -27.19 -5.41
CA GLY A 421 7.72 -27.00 -5.80
C GLY A 421 8.34 -25.81 -5.08
N PHE A 422 9.63 -25.59 -5.24
CA PHE A 422 10.21 -24.34 -4.77
C PHE A 422 9.73 -23.17 -5.65
N PRO A 423 9.51 -21.96 -5.12
CA PRO A 423 9.15 -20.82 -5.96
C PRO A 423 10.12 -20.67 -7.14
N ARG A 424 9.59 -20.27 -8.30
CA ARG A 424 10.35 -20.13 -9.56
C ARG A 424 10.83 -21.44 -10.21
N SER A 425 10.32 -22.58 -9.81
CA SER A 425 10.58 -23.89 -10.43
C SER A 425 9.72 -24.20 -11.66
N GLY A 426 9.11 -23.19 -12.31
CA GLY A 426 8.34 -23.39 -13.54
C GLY A 426 6.87 -23.76 -13.31
N THR A 427 6.37 -23.72 -12.09
CA THR A 427 4.98 -24.06 -11.74
C THR A 427 3.93 -23.25 -12.52
N THR A 428 4.22 -21.99 -12.89
CA THR A 428 3.30 -21.16 -13.70
C THR A 428 3.22 -21.60 -15.16
N LEU A 429 4.32 -22.07 -15.75
CA LEU A 429 4.30 -22.65 -17.09
C LEU A 429 3.51 -23.96 -17.10
N LEU A 430 3.82 -24.85 -16.17
CA LEU A 430 3.14 -26.13 -16.02
C LEU A 430 1.64 -25.94 -15.75
N ASP A 431 1.26 -25.03 -14.84
CA ASP A 431 -0.14 -24.63 -14.61
C ASP A 431 -0.83 -24.21 -15.92
N THR A 432 -0.18 -23.38 -16.72
CA THR A 432 -0.76 -22.86 -17.97
C THR A 432 -0.95 -23.97 -19.01
N ILE A 433 0.02 -24.91 -19.10
CA ILE A 433 -0.08 -26.09 -19.97
C ILE A 433 -1.24 -26.99 -19.52
N LEU A 434 -1.32 -27.29 -18.22
CA LEU A 434 -2.36 -28.14 -17.65
C LEU A 434 -3.76 -27.55 -17.81
N ARG A 435 -3.94 -26.23 -17.63
CA ARG A 435 -5.22 -25.54 -17.88
C ARG A 435 -5.68 -25.58 -19.33
N SER A 436 -4.79 -25.86 -20.26
CA SER A 436 -5.18 -26.00 -21.67
C SER A 436 -5.87 -27.35 -21.95
N HIS A 437 -5.85 -28.27 -21.01
CA HIS A 437 -6.59 -29.53 -21.06
C HIS A 437 -8.04 -29.31 -20.61
N SER A 438 -9.00 -29.84 -21.36
CA SER A 438 -10.45 -29.62 -21.13
C SER A 438 -10.97 -30.11 -19.77
N ALA A 439 -10.39 -31.20 -19.27
CA ALA A 439 -10.76 -31.84 -18.01
C ALA A 439 -9.95 -31.34 -16.79
N ILE A 440 -9.04 -30.37 -16.93
CA ILE A 440 -8.23 -29.85 -15.81
C ILE A 440 -8.65 -28.45 -15.45
N GLU A 441 -8.76 -28.19 -14.16
CA GLU A 441 -8.94 -26.86 -13.60
C GLU A 441 -7.95 -26.61 -12.48
N VAL A 442 -7.12 -25.56 -12.58
CA VAL A 442 -6.10 -25.25 -11.60
C VAL A 442 -6.53 -24.04 -10.75
N VAL A 443 -6.53 -24.19 -9.44
CA VAL A 443 -6.76 -23.11 -8.47
C VAL A 443 -5.41 -22.51 -8.10
N GLU A 444 -5.19 -21.29 -8.53
CA GLU A 444 -3.89 -20.64 -8.43
C GLU A 444 -3.74 -19.82 -7.15
N GLU A 445 -2.73 -20.19 -6.35
CA GLU A 445 -2.21 -19.43 -5.21
C GLU A 445 -3.27 -18.96 -4.19
N GLN A 446 -4.32 -19.78 -4.00
CA GLN A 446 -5.29 -19.55 -2.93
C GLN A 446 -4.76 -20.11 -1.60
N PRO A 447 -4.99 -19.41 -0.46
CA PRO A 447 -4.46 -19.82 0.84
C PRO A 447 -5.30 -20.93 1.50
N ALA A 448 -5.83 -21.91 0.73
CA ALA A 448 -6.79 -22.89 1.22
C ALA A 448 -6.22 -23.75 2.36
N VAL A 449 -4.97 -24.25 2.21
CA VAL A 449 -4.28 -25.04 3.26
C VAL A 449 -4.01 -24.19 4.50
N ALA A 450 -3.57 -22.93 4.31
CA ALA A 450 -3.33 -22.02 5.42
C ALA A 450 -4.61 -21.69 6.22
N LEU A 451 -5.76 -21.57 5.55
CA LEU A 451 -7.05 -21.35 6.20
C LEU A 451 -7.54 -22.60 6.94
N ALA A 452 -7.27 -23.80 6.42
CA ALA A 452 -7.50 -25.03 7.16
C ALA A 452 -6.68 -25.08 8.46
N ASN A 453 -5.39 -24.75 8.38
CA ASN A 453 -4.52 -24.65 9.56
C ASN A 453 -5.02 -23.58 10.56
N GLN A 454 -5.44 -22.43 10.06
CA GLN A 454 -6.02 -21.37 10.91
C GLN A 454 -7.31 -21.82 11.60
N SER A 455 -8.13 -22.64 10.96
CA SER A 455 -9.33 -23.22 11.58
C SER A 455 -8.96 -24.15 12.75
N ILE A 456 -7.93 -24.98 12.56
CA ILE A 456 -7.39 -25.85 13.63
C ILE A 456 -6.86 -25.00 14.81
N LEU A 457 -6.12 -23.94 14.54
CA LEU A 457 -5.62 -23.05 15.59
C LEU A 457 -6.75 -22.36 16.36
N LYS A 458 -7.81 -21.95 15.68
CA LYS A 458 -9.00 -21.34 16.32
C LYS A 458 -9.74 -22.30 17.24
N SER A 459 -9.68 -23.59 17.00
CA SER A 459 -10.25 -24.61 17.92
C SER A 459 -9.36 -24.91 19.14
N GLY A 460 -8.23 -24.18 19.30
CA GLY A 460 -7.28 -24.40 20.37
C GLY A 460 -6.29 -25.56 20.13
N ASN A 461 -6.28 -26.13 18.93
CA ASN A 461 -5.42 -27.22 18.55
C ASN A 461 -4.24 -26.74 17.69
N ILE A 462 -3.21 -27.57 17.54
CA ILE A 462 -2.05 -27.33 16.67
C ILE A 462 -1.88 -28.53 15.74
N ALA A 463 -1.87 -28.29 14.42
CA ALA A 463 -1.60 -29.31 13.44
C ALA A 463 -0.10 -29.67 13.42
N SER A 464 0.29 -30.64 14.20
CA SER A 464 1.70 -31.04 14.35
C SER A 464 1.89 -32.55 14.21
N PRO A 465 3.00 -33.02 13.61
CA PRO A 465 3.32 -34.43 13.57
C PRO A 465 3.30 -35.05 14.96
N GLY A 466 2.80 -36.27 15.07
CA GLY A 466 2.62 -37.00 16.31
C GLY A 466 1.31 -36.75 17.07
N GLN A 467 0.52 -35.79 16.62
CA GLN A 467 -0.79 -35.51 17.24
C GLN A 467 -1.92 -36.31 16.59
N ILE A 468 -2.94 -36.59 17.40
CA ILE A 468 -4.24 -37.10 16.95
C ILE A 468 -5.26 -36.01 17.36
N LEU A 469 -5.93 -35.43 16.39
CA LEU A 469 -6.89 -34.35 16.57
C LEU A 469 -8.34 -34.89 16.48
N PRO A 470 -9.32 -34.27 17.18
CA PRO A 470 -10.71 -34.64 17.12
C PRO A 470 -11.31 -34.62 15.70
N SER A 471 -12.26 -35.51 15.41
CA SER A 471 -12.95 -35.56 14.11
C SER A 471 -13.70 -34.27 13.79
N SER A 472 -14.22 -33.56 14.78
CA SER A 472 -14.88 -32.24 14.59
C SER A 472 -13.91 -31.18 14.06
N VAL A 473 -12.63 -31.23 14.50
CA VAL A 473 -11.58 -30.31 14.02
C VAL A 473 -11.21 -30.63 12.56
N PHE A 474 -11.24 -31.94 12.20
CA PHE A 474 -11.06 -32.37 10.80
C PHE A 474 -12.13 -31.79 9.88
N ASP A 475 -13.40 -31.91 10.27
CA ASP A 475 -14.53 -31.44 9.46
C ASP A 475 -14.48 -29.93 9.25
N GLU A 476 -14.18 -29.18 10.30
CA GLU A 476 -14.03 -27.71 10.22
C GLU A 476 -12.86 -27.30 9.35
N ALA A 477 -11.69 -27.96 9.49
CA ALA A 477 -10.52 -27.67 8.68
C ALA A 477 -10.77 -28.00 7.19
N LYS A 478 -11.39 -29.14 6.91
CA LYS A 478 -11.76 -29.56 5.54
C LYS A 478 -12.82 -28.63 4.93
N LYS A 479 -13.77 -28.14 5.72
CA LYS A 479 -14.74 -27.13 5.30
C LYS A 479 -14.08 -25.80 4.99
N ALA A 480 -13.15 -25.34 5.82
CA ALA A 480 -12.39 -24.11 5.59
C ALA A 480 -11.56 -24.17 4.31
N TYR A 481 -10.86 -25.30 4.09
CA TYR A 481 -10.13 -25.56 2.86
C TYR A 481 -11.05 -25.51 1.64
N LYS A 482 -12.14 -26.30 1.62
CA LYS A 482 -13.07 -26.39 0.49
C LYS A 482 -13.70 -25.04 0.18
N LYS A 483 -14.09 -24.28 1.19
CA LYS A 483 -14.69 -22.95 1.01
C LYS A 483 -13.78 -22.01 0.23
N GLU A 484 -12.50 -21.98 0.54
CA GLU A 484 -11.54 -21.10 -0.17
C GLU A 484 -11.15 -21.69 -1.52
N PHE A 485 -10.92 -22.99 -1.59
CA PHE A 485 -10.53 -23.67 -2.83
C PHE A 485 -11.57 -23.53 -3.93
N TYR A 486 -12.86 -23.76 -3.61
CA TYR A 486 -13.94 -23.64 -4.59
C TYR A 486 -14.47 -22.22 -4.82
N LYS A 487 -13.94 -21.23 -4.15
CA LYS A 487 -14.40 -19.82 -4.24
C LYS A 487 -14.32 -19.24 -5.66
N THR A 488 -13.34 -19.67 -6.44
CA THR A 488 -13.08 -19.20 -7.80
C THR A 488 -13.67 -20.14 -8.87
N ILE A 489 -14.26 -21.25 -8.48
CA ILE A 489 -14.83 -22.25 -9.38
C ILE A 489 -16.33 -22.04 -9.46
N GLU A 490 -16.81 -21.58 -10.62
CA GLU A 490 -18.25 -21.27 -10.80
C GLU A 490 -19.16 -22.50 -10.69
N LYS A 491 -18.76 -23.63 -11.30
CA LYS A 491 -19.52 -24.89 -11.32
C LYS A 491 -18.59 -26.08 -11.17
N PRO A 492 -18.36 -26.57 -9.94
CA PRO A 492 -17.61 -27.80 -9.75
C PRO A 492 -18.24 -29.01 -10.47
N SER A 493 -17.45 -29.76 -11.25
CA SER A 493 -17.85 -30.97 -11.95
C SER A 493 -17.06 -32.17 -11.47
N PRO A 494 -17.65 -33.32 -11.19
CA PRO A 494 -16.94 -34.54 -10.78
C PRO A 494 -16.11 -35.16 -11.92
N GLU A 495 -16.24 -34.67 -13.14
CA GLU A 495 -15.51 -35.15 -14.31
C GLU A 495 -14.16 -34.41 -14.50
N LYS A 496 -13.94 -33.36 -13.70
CA LYS A 496 -12.71 -32.55 -13.78
C LYS A 496 -11.70 -32.92 -12.69
N VAL A 497 -10.44 -32.86 -13.04
CA VAL A 497 -9.31 -32.88 -12.11
C VAL A 497 -9.05 -31.45 -11.64
N TYR A 498 -9.09 -31.26 -10.32
CA TYR A 498 -8.84 -29.97 -9.68
C TYR A 498 -7.45 -29.97 -9.05
N ILE A 499 -6.63 -28.98 -9.39
CA ILE A 499 -5.25 -28.88 -8.92
C ILE A 499 -5.11 -27.63 -8.06
N ASP A 500 -4.72 -27.79 -6.79
CA ASP A 500 -4.31 -26.72 -5.90
C ASP A 500 -2.83 -26.35 -6.20
N LYS A 501 -2.63 -25.20 -6.83
CA LYS A 501 -1.30 -24.72 -7.17
C LYS A 501 -0.85 -23.62 -6.20
N LEU A 502 -0.12 -24.01 -5.18
CA LEU A 502 0.66 -23.12 -4.33
C LEU A 502 2.04 -23.74 -4.07
N PRO A 503 3.10 -23.21 -4.69
CA PRO A 503 4.42 -23.86 -4.69
C PRO A 503 4.90 -24.29 -3.30
N LEU A 504 4.84 -23.38 -2.30
CA LEU A 504 5.31 -23.66 -0.94
C LEU A 504 4.37 -24.55 -0.10
N ASN A 505 3.25 -25.06 -0.64
CA ASN A 505 2.48 -26.14 -0.01
C ASN A 505 3.32 -27.41 0.22
N LEU A 506 4.49 -27.50 -0.41
CA LEU A 506 5.47 -28.56 -0.09
C LEU A 506 5.93 -28.56 1.39
N LEU A 507 5.83 -27.43 2.08
CA LEU A 507 6.09 -27.33 3.54
C LEU A 507 4.88 -27.77 4.38
N GLU A 508 3.69 -27.75 3.82
CA GLU A 508 2.41 -28.06 4.49
C GLU A 508 1.98 -29.52 4.27
N VAL A 509 2.84 -30.35 3.69
CA VAL A 509 2.54 -31.77 3.38
C VAL A 509 2.04 -32.57 4.59
N PRO A 510 2.53 -32.40 5.83
CA PRO A 510 1.97 -33.10 6.97
C PRO A 510 0.47 -32.87 7.18
N LEU A 511 0.02 -31.62 7.07
CA LEU A 511 -1.38 -31.26 7.16
C LEU A 511 -2.17 -31.72 5.94
N ILE A 512 -1.63 -31.52 4.75
CA ILE A 512 -2.27 -31.98 3.49
C ILE A 512 -2.53 -33.48 3.54
N ASN A 513 -1.50 -34.28 3.91
CA ASN A 513 -1.62 -35.73 4.00
C ASN A 513 -2.64 -36.16 5.07
N ALA A 514 -2.75 -35.43 6.18
CA ALA A 514 -3.75 -35.71 7.21
C ALA A 514 -5.18 -35.40 6.74
N LEU A 515 -5.38 -34.32 5.98
CA LEU A 515 -6.69 -33.92 5.42
C LEU A 515 -7.08 -34.74 4.18
N PHE A 516 -6.10 -35.13 3.37
CA PHE A 516 -6.28 -35.81 2.09
C PHE A 516 -5.25 -36.96 1.94
N PRO A 517 -5.45 -38.11 2.60
CA PRO A 517 -4.47 -39.21 2.60
C PRO A 517 -4.16 -39.76 1.20
N GLU A 518 -5.13 -39.70 0.27
CA GLU A 518 -5.00 -40.20 -1.11
C GLU A 518 -4.61 -39.07 -2.10
N ALA A 519 -4.12 -37.91 -1.60
CA ALA A 519 -3.76 -36.78 -2.46
C ALA A 519 -2.64 -37.15 -3.45
N LYS A 520 -2.81 -36.75 -4.71
CA LYS A 520 -1.79 -36.78 -5.73
C LYS A 520 -0.93 -35.53 -5.66
N PHE A 521 0.41 -35.67 -5.77
CA PHE A 521 1.32 -34.52 -5.77
C PHE A 521 2.07 -34.46 -7.11
N ILE A 522 2.10 -33.26 -7.68
CA ILE A 522 2.94 -32.94 -8.84
C ILE A 522 4.09 -32.07 -8.31
N LEU A 523 5.30 -32.62 -8.30
CA LEU A 523 6.50 -31.89 -7.87
C LEU A 523 7.19 -31.28 -9.09
N ALA A 524 7.09 -29.95 -9.20
CA ALA A 524 7.83 -29.19 -10.21
C ALA A 524 9.26 -28.89 -9.72
N LEU A 525 10.24 -29.38 -10.46
CA LEU A 525 11.67 -29.15 -10.22
C LEU A 525 12.24 -28.19 -11.26
N ARG A 526 13.27 -27.49 -10.87
CA ARG A 526 14.18 -26.72 -11.70
C ARG A 526 15.58 -26.81 -11.11
N HIS A 527 16.63 -26.62 -11.96
CA HIS A 527 17.98 -26.61 -11.46
C HIS A 527 18.09 -25.74 -10.18
N PRO A 528 18.62 -26.28 -9.06
CA PRO A 528 18.58 -25.65 -7.75
C PRO A 528 19.08 -24.20 -7.75
N PHE A 529 20.25 -23.94 -8.37
CA PHE A 529 20.80 -22.60 -8.46
C PHE A 529 19.94 -21.65 -9.30
N ASP A 530 19.30 -22.15 -10.37
CA ASP A 530 18.38 -21.30 -11.16
C ASP A 530 17.12 -20.90 -10.36
N ALA A 531 16.56 -21.82 -9.58
CA ALA A 531 15.41 -21.51 -8.72
C ALA A 531 15.79 -20.48 -7.64
N ILE A 532 16.92 -20.69 -6.96
CA ILE A 532 17.46 -19.81 -5.91
C ILE A 532 17.75 -18.42 -6.48
N LEU A 533 18.51 -18.35 -7.56
CA LEU A 533 18.85 -17.08 -8.22
C LEU A 533 17.61 -16.34 -8.71
N SER A 534 16.67 -17.05 -9.34
CA SER A 534 15.42 -16.47 -9.85
C SER A 534 14.53 -15.93 -8.72
N CYS A 535 14.56 -16.54 -7.54
CA CYS A 535 13.88 -16.00 -6.35
C CYS A 535 14.54 -14.70 -5.89
N TRP A 536 15.87 -14.66 -5.80
CA TRP A 536 16.60 -13.49 -5.34
C TRP A 536 16.47 -12.28 -6.28
N MET A 537 16.33 -12.53 -7.58
CA MET A 537 16.15 -11.51 -8.61
C MET A 537 14.69 -11.01 -8.74
N GLN A 538 13.76 -11.57 -7.99
CA GLN A 538 12.33 -11.25 -8.11
C GLN A 538 11.87 -10.29 -7.01
N ASN A 539 11.14 -9.24 -7.41
CA ASN A 539 10.40 -8.42 -6.46
C ASN A 539 9.07 -9.10 -6.13
N PHE A 540 9.00 -9.76 -4.96
CA PHE A 540 7.79 -10.42 -4.47
C PHE A 540 6.96 -9.48 -3.60
N LYS A 541 5.63 -9.67 -3.63
CA LYS A 541 4.77 -9.19 -2.54
C LYS A 541 5.14 -9.96 -1.27
N LEU A 542 5.48 -9.25 -0.20
CA LEU A 542 6.02 -9.87 0.99
C LEU A 542 4.99 -10.67 1.78
N ASN A 543 5.43 -11.77 2.31
CA ASN A 543 4.90 -12.54 3.41
C ASN A 543 6.10 -13.18 4.13
N ALA A 544 5.90 -13.94 5.19
CA ALA A 544 6.99 -14.50 5.97
C ALA A 544 7.97 -15.35 5.14
N ALA A 545 7.48 -16.14 4.18
CA ALA A 545 8.32 -16.90 3.27
C ALA A 545 9.00 -16.03 2.22
N MET A 546 8.26 -15.10 1.57
CA MET A 546 8.81 -14.22 0.54
C MET A 546 9.83 -13.23 1.10
N ALA A 547 9.73 -12.85 2.37
CA ALA A 547 10.74 -12.03 3.03
C ALA A 547 12.12 -12.74 3.13
N THR A 548 12.17 -14.06 3.07
CA THR A 548 13.46 -14.80 2.98
C THR A 548 14.13 -14.64 1.62
N MET A 549 13.35 -14.31 0.57
CA MET A 549 13.84 -14.26 -0.83
C MET A 549 14.70 -13.04 -1.15
N VAL A 550 14.84 -12.10 -0.22
CA VAL A 550 15.69 -10.90 -0.40
C VAL A 550 17.17 -11.14 -0.03
N ASP A 551 17.50 -12.35 0.42
CA ASP A 551 18.84 -12.67 0.92
C ASP A 551 19.25 -14.08 0.48
N LEU A 552 20.35 -14.21 -0.30
CA LEU A 552 20.79 -15.48 -0.85
C LEU A 552 21.06 -16.54 0.23
N ASP A 553 21.69 -16.16 1.36
CA ASP A 553 21.96 -17.11 2.45
C ASP A 553 20.66 -17.69 3.05
N GLN A 554 19.61 -16.86 3.12
CA GLN A 554 18.30 -17.30 3.61
C GLN A 554 17.55 -18.13 2.58
N ILE A 555 17.64 -17.79 1.29
CA ILE A 555 17.01 -18.57 0.21
C ILE A 555 17.61 -19.98 0.16
N VAL A 556 18.93 -20.08 0.19
CA VAL A 556 19.63 -21.38 0.19
C VAL A 556 19.18 -22.24 1.38
N LYS A 557 19.13 -21.65 2.59
CA LYS A 557 18.64 -22.37 3.78
C LYS A 557 17.20 -22.82 3.63
N LEU A 558 16.32 -21.95 3.10
CA LEU A 558 14.93 -22.30 2.88
C LEU A 558 14.79 -23.37 1.81
N TYR A 559 15.57 -23.29 0.73
CA TYR A 559 15.55 -24.30 -0.33
C TYR A 559 15.88 -25.70 0.24
N CYS A 560 16.98 -25.82 0.97
CA CYS A 560 17.37 -27.08 1.58
C CYS A 560 16.35 -27.62 2.58
N LEU A 561 15.81 -26.74 3.45
CA LEU A 561 14.76 -27.12 4.40
C LEU A 561 13.50 -27.59 3.69
N ALA A 562 13.11 -26.91 2.63
CA ALA A 562 11.89 -27.20 1.87
C ALA A 562 12.01 -28.55 1.13
N MET A 563 13.12 -28.78 0.43
CA MET A 563 13.35 -30.05 -0.29
C MET A 563 13.49 -31.21 0.70
N GLU A 564 14.22 -31.04 1.80
CA GLU A 564 14.36 -32.06 2.83
C GLU A 564 13.02 -32.36 3.53
N THR A 565 12.18 -31.37 3.75
CA THR A 565 10.82 -31.55 4.30
C THR A 565 10.00 -32.43 3.36
N PHE A 566 9.94 -32.06 2.07
CA PHE A 566 9.17 -32.82 1.09
C PHE A 566 9.71 -34.26 0.92
N LYS A 567 11.02 -34.41 0.78
CA LYS A 567 11.68 -35.74 0.68
C LYS A 567 11.34 -36.62 1.89
N THR A 568 11.47 -36.08 3.10
CA THR A 568 11.14 -36.80 4.33
C THR A 568 9.68 -37.21 4.36
N CYS A 569 8.74 -36.29 4.02
CA CYS A 569 7.31 -36.60 3.96
C CYS A 569 7.00 -37.64 2.87
N ARG A 570 7.58 -37.51 1.67
CA ARG A 570 7.38 -38.47 0.57
C ARG A 570 7.67 -39.92 1.00
N ILE A 571 8.84 -40.14 1.65
CA ILE A 571 9.24 -41.43 2.12
C ILE A 571 8.35 -41.91 3.28
N LYS A 572 8.17 -41.04 4.28
CA LYS A 572 7.51 -41.41 5.54
C LYS A 572 6.02 -41.67 5.39
N TYR A 573 5.33 -40.86 4.55
CA TYR A 573 3.89 -40.96 4.33
C TYR A 573 3.53 -41.72 3.06
N LYS A 574 4.53 -42.20 2.30
CA LYS A 574 4.35 -42.92 1.03
C LYS A 574 3.53 -42.15 0.03
N LEU A 575 3.85 -40.87 -0.13
CA LEU A 575 3.07 -39.97 -0.99
C LEU A 575 3.04 -40.44 -2.43
N ASN A 576 1.90 -40.29 -3.10
CA ASN A 576 1.75 -40.50 -4.52
C ASN A 576 2.25 -39.25 -5.28
N VAL A 577 3.46 -39.32 -5.90
CA VAL A 577 4.17 -38.16 -6.44
C VAL A 577 4.59 -38.40 -7.87
N HIS A 578 4.18 -37.55 -8.78
CA HIS A 578 4.79 -37.39 -10.10
C HIS A 578 5.76 -36.21 -10.09
N THR A 579 6.97 -36.40 -10.64
CA THR A 579 7.98 -35.33 -10.68
C THR A 579 8.19 -34.88 -12.11
N ILE A 580 8.25 -33.57 -12.35
CA ILE A 580 8.48 -32.97 -13.66
C ILE A 580 9.57 -31.92 -13.56
N LYS A 581 10.53 -31.93 -14.47
CA LYS A 581 11.63 -30.95 -14.55
C LYS A 581 11.28 -29.86 -15.54
N TYR A 582 11.49 -28.60 -15.13
CA TYR A 582 11.26 -27.42 -15.97
C TYR A 582 12.07 -27.47 -17.28
N GLU A 583 13.31 -27.87 -17.19
CA GLU A 583 14.24 -27.94 -18.32
C GLU A 583 13.80 -28.96 -19.38
N ASP A 584 13.31 -30.13 -18.96
CA ASP A 584 12.84 -31.19 -19.84
C ASP A 584 11.47 -30.77 -20.47
N LEU A 585 10.60 -30.17 -19.68
CA LEU A 585 9.32 -29.61 -20.17
C LEU A 585 9.51 -28.51 -21.25
N LEU A 586 10.61 -27.75 -21.20
CA LEU A 586 10.94 -26.76 -22.21
C LEU A 586 11.38 -27.39 -23.54
N GLU A 587 11.95 -28.58 -23.48
CA GLU A 587 12.44 -29.29 -24.68
C GLU A 587 11.33 -30.10 -25.35
N ASP A 588 10.50 -30.82 -24.54
CA ASP A 588 9.42 -31.64 -25.05
C ASP A 588 8.15 -31.55 -24.15
N ILE A 589 7.28 -30.60 -24.44
CA ILE A 589 6.01 -30.41 -23.68
C ILE A 589 5.17 -31.70 -23.73
N LYS A 590 5.04 -32.33 -24.90
CA LYS A 590 4.17 -33.50 -25.05
C LYS A 590 4.76 -34.72 -24.35
N GLY A 591 6.06 -34.98 -24.56
CA GLY A 591 6.74 -36.14 -23.94
C GLY A 591 6.69 -36.06 -22.43
N GLU A 592 6.95 -34.90 -21.85
CA GLU A 592 6.96 -34.70 -20.39
C GLU A 592 5.57 -34.62 -19.77
N SER A 593 4.58 -34.08 -20.51
CA SER A 593 3.20 -33.96 -19.96
C SER A 593 2.41 -35.27 -20.13
N THR A 594 2.74 -36.17 -21.07
CA THR A 594 1.98 -37.41 -21.24
C THR A 594 2.04 -38.33 -20.01
N PRO A 595 3.22 -38.64 -19.40
CA PRO A 595 3.26 -39.41 -18.17
C PRO A 595 2.58 -38.73 -16.99
N LEU A 596 2.59 -37.39 -16.94
CA LEU A 596 1.86 -36.63 -15.94
C LEU A 596 0.35 -36.77 -16.11
N LEU A 597 -0.16 -36.76 -17.33
CA LEU A 597 -1.58 -36.94 -17.61
C LEU A 597 -2.02 -38.38 -17.28
N GLU A 598 -1.23 -39.38 -17.62
CA GLU A 598 -1.46 -40.80 -17.20
C GLU A 598 -1.55 -40.92 -15.68
N PHE A 599 -0.65 -40.22 -14.93
CA PHE A 599 -0.71 -40.12 -13.48
C PHE A 599 -2.00 -39.49 -12.97
N LEU A 600 -2.60 -38.60 -13.76
CA LEU A 600 -3.90 -37.93 -13.45
C LEU A 600 -5.10 -38.71 -14.03
N ASP A 601 -4.92 -39.87 -14.62
CA ASP A 601 -5.95 -40.67 -15.29
C ASP A 601 -6.58 -39.95 -16.50
N LEU A 602 -5.76 -39.19 -17.24
CA LEU A 602 -6.18 -38.37 -18.39
C LEU A 602 -5.32 -38.70 -19.63
N ASN A 603 -5.86 -38.38 -20.81
CA ASN A 603 -5.15 -38.50 -22.08
C ASN A 603 -4.63 -37.15 -22.57
N TRP A 604 -3.62 -37.19 -23.43
CA TRP A 604 -3.08 -35.98 -24.05
C TRP A 604 -4.11 -35.29 -24.96
N GLU A 605 -4.22 -33.96 -24.86
CA GLU A 605 -4.98 -33.10 -25.75
C GLU A 605 -4.08 -32.13 -26.52
N ILE A 606 -4.33 -31.97 -27.83
CA ILE A 606 -3.50 -31.15 -28.72
C ILE A 606 -3.49 -29.67 -28.29
N GLN A 607 -4.56 -29.17 -27.69
CA GLN A 607 -4.67 -27.79 -27.18
C GLN A 607 -3.59 -27.43 -26.15
N MET A 608 -2.98 -28.43 -25.51
CA MET A 608 -1.91 -28.23 -24.53
C MET A 608 -0.62 -27.70 -25.20
N THR A 609 -0.43 -27.93 -26.51
CA THR A 609 0.67 -27.32 -27.27
C THR A 609 0.44 -25.81 -27.50
N GLU A 610 -0.82 -25.38 -27.47
CA GLU A 610 -1.22 -23.98 -27.68
C GLU A 610 -1.47 -23.22 -26.38
N TYR A 611 -0.82 -23.63 -25.27
CA TYR A 611 -0.98 -23.07 -23.93
C TYR A 611 -0.90 -21.53 -23.89
N ARG A 612 -0.20 -20.90 -24.84
CA ARG A 612 -0.11 -19.43 -24.98
C ARG A 612 -1.46 -18.77 -25.22
N SER A 613 -2.33 -19.41 -26.00
CA SER A 613 -3.68 -18.90 -26.23
C SER A 613 -4.48 -18.91 -24.91
N THR A 614 -4.28 -19.94 -24.08
CA THR A 614 -4.84 -20.03 -22.74
C THR A 614 -4.31 -18.92 -21.83
N ALA A 615 -3.00 -18.68 -21.84
CA ALA A 615 -2.38 -17.59 -21.07
C ALA A 615 -2.95 -16.20 -21.47
N LEU A 616 -3.10 -15.93 -22.75
CA LEU A 616 -3.63 -14.67 -23.24
C LEU A 616 -5.12 -14.46 -22.91
N LYS A 617 -5.91 -15.53 -22.93
CA LYS A 617 -7.36 -15.50 -22.58
C LYS A 617 -7.60 -15.28 -21.08
N ARG A 618 -6.68 -15.62 -20.22
CA ARG A 618 -6.82 -15.48 -18.74
C ARG A 618 -6.97 -14.03 -18.25
N GLY A 619 -6.63 -13.04 -19.07
CA GLY A 619 -6.60 -11.66 -18.64
C GLY A 619 -5.49 -11.40 -17.63
N ARG A 620 -5.81 -11.17 -16.36
CA ARG A 620 -4.82 -10.91 -15.32
C ARG A 620 -4.25 -12.22 -14.76
N ILE A 621 -2.93 -12.42 -14.88
CA ILE A 621 -2.18 -13.51 -14.22
C ILE A 621 -1.47 -12.91 -13.00
N ASN A 622 -1.75 -13.43 -11.81
CA ASN A 622 -1.29 -12.83 -10.55
C ASN A 622 0.15 -13.20 -10.15
N THR A 623 0.86 -13.98 -10.95
CA THR A 623 2.24 -14.38 -10.67
C THR A 623 3.27 -13.49 -11.33
N PRO A 624 4.47 -13.32 -10.73
CA PRO A 624 5.57 -12.56 -11.35
C PRO A 624 6.03 -13.10 -12.71
N SER A 625 5.61 -14.33 -13.09
CA SER A 625 5.99 -15.00 -14.34
C SER A 625 5.02 -14.74 -15.50
N TYR A 626 3.96 -13.93 -15.31
CA TYR A 626 2.88 -13.77 -16.30
C TYR A 626 3.39 -13.34 -17.70
N SER A 627 4.35 -12.41 -17.72
CA SER A 627 4.93 -11.92 -18.97
C SER A 627 5.77 -12.97 -19.72
N GLN A 628 6.22 -14.01 -19.02
CA GLN A 628 7.01 -15.08 -19.59
C GLN A 628 6.12 -16.15 -20.26
N VAL A 629 5.02 -16.54 -19.62
CA VAL A 629 4.11 -17.57 -20.15
C VAL A 629 3.24 -17.09 -21.30
N SER A 630 3.07 -15.81 -21.48
CA SER A 630 2.38 -15.21 -22.64
C SER A 630 3.29 -15.07 -23.87
N GLN A 631 4.60 -15.34 -23.76
CA GLN A 631 5.61 -15.29 -24.82
C GLN A 631 5.91 -16.70 -25.35
N PRO A 632 6.58 -16.85 -26.53
CA PRO A 632 7.18 -18.12 -26.93
C PRO A 632 8.11 -18.65 -25.84
N ILE A 633 8.28 -19.97 -25.79
CA ILE A 633 9.20 -20.62 -24.83
C ILE A 633 10.54 -19.90 -24.83
N TYR A 634 10.89 -19.40 -23.65
CA TYR A 634 12.13 -18.66 -23.42
C TYR A 634 13.19 -19.61 -22.87
N LYS A 635 14.03 -20.15 -23.76
CA LYS A 635 15.06 -21.13 -23.40
C LYS A 635 16.22 -20.51 -22.61
N ASP A 636 16.42 -19.18 -22.66
CA ASP A 636 17.52 -18.48 -21.96
C ASP A 636 17.39 -18.51 -20.41
N ALA A 637 16.25 -18.99 -19.92
CA ALA A 637 16.06 -19.19 -18.48
C ALA A 637 16.72 -20.47 -17.96
N LYS A 638 17.10 -21.41 -18.86
CA LYS A 638 17.78 -22.66 -18.54
C LYS A 638 19.25 -22.37 -18.26
N TYR A 639 19.72 -22.80 -17.10
CA TYR A 639 21.11 -22.60 -16.64
C TYR A 639 21.59 -21.14 -16.62
N ARG A 640 20.67 -20.20 -16.42
CA ARG A 640 20.99 -18.76 -16.27
C ARG A 640 21.96 -18.50 -15.12
N TRP A 641 21.97 -19.34 -14.08
CA TRP A 641 22.84 -19.24 -12.91
C TRP A 641 24.33 -19.28 -13.27
N ILE A 642 24.73 -19.90 -14.39
CA ILE A 642 26.13 -19.98 -14.83
C ILE A 642 26.73 -18.59 -15.00
N ASN A 643 25.94 -17.62 -15.48
CA ASN A 643 26.38 -16.23 -15.65
C ASN A 643 26.62 -15.51 -14.30
N TYR A 644 26.21 -16.11 -13.21
CA TYR A 644 26.34 -15.59 -11.85
C TYR A 644 27.10 -16.55 -10.94
N LYS A 645 27.80 -17.54 -11.50
CA LYS A 645 28.51 -18.60 -10.79
C LYS A 645 29.40 -18.07 -9.67
N ASN A 646 30.20 -17.02 -9.93
CA ASN A 646 31.09 -16.38 -8.95
C ASN A 646 30.39 -15.91 -7.66
N TYR A 647 29.09 -15.63 -7.70
CA TYR A 647 28.31 -15.22 -6.54
C TYR A 647 27.61 -16.37 -5.82
N LEU A 648 27.54 -17.56 -6.49
CA LEU A 648 26.82 -18.74 -6.03
C LEU A 648 27.78 -19.87 -5.56
N ASP A 649 29.03 -19.89 -6.01
CA ASP A 649 30.01 -20.92 -5.71
C ASP A 649 30.17 -21.21 -4.21
N LYS A 650 30.06 -20.19 -3.37
CA LYS A 650 30.13 -20.38 -1.90
C LYS A 650 29.00 -21.25 -1.32
N TYR A 651 28.00 -21.59 -2.11
CA TYR A 651 26.89 -22.45 -1.70
C TYR A 651 26.96 -23.85 -2.32
N SER A 652 27.99 -24.14 -3.11
CA SER A 652 28.11 -25.41 -3.84
C SER A 652 28.03 -26.60 -2.91
N ASP A 653 28.81 -26.63 -1.83
CA ASP A 653 28.82 -27.75 -0.87
C ASP A 653 27.43 -28.10 -0.31
N VAL A 654 26.56 -27.11 -0.21
CA VAL A 654 25.20 -27.26 0.37
C VAL A 654 24.18 -27.63 -0.69
N ILE A 655 24.37 -27.19 -1.94
CA ILE A 655 23.39 -27.34 -3.04
C ILE A 655 23.70 -28.52 -3.94
N GLU A 656 24.98 -28.92 -4.12
CA GLU A 656 25.37 -30.07 -4.95
C GLU A 656 24.63 -31.36 -4.60
N PRO A 657 24.42 -31.74 -3.32
CA PRO A 657 23.62 -32.92 -3.00
C PRO A 657 22.21 -32.91 -3.62
N TRP A 658 21.60 -31.73 -3.78
CA TRP A 658 20.28 -31.58 -4.41
C TRP A 658 20.35 -31.62 -5.94
N ILE A 659 21.47 -31.14 -6.53
CA ILE A 659 21.75 -31.25 -7.96
C ILE A 659 21.81 -32.74 -8.33
N GLU A 660 22.59 -33.54 -7.56
CA GLU A 660 22.72 -34.98 -7.74
C GLU A 660 21.41 -35.73 -7.48
N GLU A 661 20.72 -35.41 -6.36
CA GLU A 661 19.46 -36.06 -5.98
C GLU A 661 18.38 -35.90 -7.07
N PHE A 662 18.36 -34.76 -7.74
CA PHE A 662 17.39 -34.48 -8.81
C PHE A 662 17.92 -34.86 -10.20
N GLY A 663 19.11 -35.44 -10.30
CA GLY A 663 19.69 -35.89 -11.56
C GLY A 663 19.97 -34.74 -12.55
N TYR A 664 20.48 -33.62 -12.04
CA TYR A 664 21.04 -32.56 -12.87
C TYR A 664 22.55 -32.73 -13.01
N GLU A 665 23.09 -32.20 -14.11
CA GLU A 665 24.53 -32.18 -14.32
C GLU A 665 25.24 -31.15 -13.43
N LYS A 666 26.42 -31.47 -12.94
CA LYS A 666 27.34 -30.52 -12.30
C LYS A 666 28.03 -29.72 -13.40
N LEU A 667 27.63 -28.46 -13.63
CA LEU A 667 28.17 -27.60 -14.66
C LEU A 667 29.27 -26.66 -14.12
#